data_0980afef46fa73f85135615a2f31364b
#
_entry.id   0980afef46fa73f85135615a2f31364b
#
_cell.length_a   1.000
_cell.length_b   1.000
_cell.length_c   1.000
_cell.angle_alpha   90.00
_cell.angle_beta   90.00
_cell.angle_gamma   90.00
#
_symmetry.space_group_name_H-M   'P 1'
#
loop_
_entity.id
_entity.type
_entity.pdbx_description
1 polymer ?
#
loop_
_entity_poly.entity_id
_entity_poly.type
_entity_poly.pdbx_seq_one_letter_code
_entity_poly.pdbx_strand_id
1 'polypeptide(L)'
;MFFLDWLIIWIPILVVIYAALRTQTYVKGVADFLSAGRVAGRYVVSVASGEAAMGLISAVALLEMYYNCGFAVSFWGTLSLPISLVLSLVGFCTYRFRETRCMTMGQFFEIRYSKSLRVTASVIQFISGIINYAIFPAVGARFLIYFLDLPVFLNLFGWHCPVFALVMAVFLGLALWIALAGGQVTIMVTDCVQGLLSYPMYVIVVAYILYRFSWSDEMMPVLMARAPHESFLNAFDVDHLRDFNLFYIFVGICGMFFNRMSWGGTMGYNGAAKSPHEAKMGGLLGTWRGGFSSMIFILLAVVALTYINHRDFAGESRNLRVQLASKTLDDIMPEPKYDATRAKLKTIYENIPIRTQYSGSYTCHEEFEKENADPYIKATTAELNRVPELKKSVQSFRTIYGQMLVPVAIRDILPMGITGIFCALMIFLMVSTDTTYMHSWGSILVQDFIVPLRRKAFTPAEQIRALRYAITGVCLFAFLFSLFFAQIDYILMFFTITGAIWAGAGVVITLGLYWKRGTTAGAYAALVSGAVIALSGILAQQFWASHLYPLLQRLNLVDAVGKVLYDLSSPFHPYIVWTMDAHKFPINSAEISFLAIVTTVLLYVVISLLTCREPFNMDRMLHRGIYSDSGKVVEKSSLRSIRQFFLLKILGIDSQYSRGDKILAWSVFLYSFGYAFGLCFLAVVVWNKFTPWPLEWWGHYFFLKNLLVAGLIGIISTFWFGICGTKDLFRLFRDLEARENDVLDDGRVEGHVSTADLAHMKQIEAETNSMRKDSAASGK
;
A
#
# COMPACT_ATOMS: atom_id res chain seq x y z
N MET A 1 9.15 -3.71 28.74
CA MET A 1 9.63 -2.37 28.35
C MET A 1 10.05 -1.57 29.59
N PHE A 2 11.10 -0.76 29.47
CA PHE A 2 11.61 0.08 30.54
C PHE A 2 10.95 1.48 30.51
N PHE A 3 11.08 2.24 31.60
CA PHE A 3 10.53 3.60 31.68
C PHE A 3 11.03 4.53 30.55
N LEU A 4 12.30 4.40 30.15
CA LEU A 4 12.88 5.16 29.06
C LEU A 4 12.18 4.90 27.72
N ASP A 5 11.82 3.65 27.43
CA ASP A 5 11.09 3.30 26.21
C ASP A 5 9.75 4.03 26.14
N TRP A 6 9.02 4.09 27.26
CA TRP A 6 7.75 4.80 27.34
C TRP A 6 7.90 6.32 27.12
N LEU A 7 8.95 6.94 27.66
CA LEU A 7 9.22 8.34 27.39
C LEU A 7 9.50 8.60 25.91
N ILE A 8 10.30 7.74 25.27
CA ILE A 8 10.63 7.82 23.85
C ILE A 8 9.38 7.63 22.98
N ILE A 9 8.40 6.82 23.41
CA ILE A 9 7.13 6.65 22.71
C ILE A 9 6.25 7.89 22.86
N TRP A 10 6.06 8.37 24.11
CA TRP A 10 5.07 9.41 24.38
C TRP A 10 5.48 10.80 23.93
N ILE A 11 6.77 11.16 24.01
CA ILE A 11 7.24 12.51 23.63
C ILE A 11 6.91 12.81 22.16
N PRO A 12 7.26 11.97 21.17
CA PRO A 12 6.91 12.22 19.77
C PRO A 12 5.39 12.19 19.51
N ILE A 13 4.63 11.33 20.19
CA ILE A 13 3.16 11.31 20.08
C ILE A 13 2.57 12.64 20.55
N LEU A 14 3.05 13.20 21.66
CA LEU A 14 2.61 14.50 22.15
C LEU A 14 2.93 15.63 21.16
N VAL A 15 4.06 15.57 20.45
CA VAL A 15 4.37 16.52 19.36
C VAL A 15 3.37 16.43 18.24
N VAL A 16 2.96 15.23 17.83
CA VAL A 16 1.93 15.02 16.80
C VAL A 16 0.57 15.54 17.27
N ILE A 17 0.17 15.27 18.52
CA ILE A 17 -1.06 15.79 19.11
C ILE A 17 -1.05 17.32 19.14
N TYR A 18 0.06 17.93 19.53
CA TYR A 18 0.23 19.38 19.53
C TYR A 18 0.08 19.96 18.10
N ALA A 19 0.72 19.33 17.11
CA ALA A 19 0.60 19.72 15.72
C ALA A 19 -0.87 19.65 15.25
N ALA A 20 -1.60 18.57 15.62
CA ALA A 20 -3.02 18.41 15.30
C ALA A 20 -3.88 19.52 15.92
N LEU A 21 -3.65 19.90 17.18
CA LEU A 21 -4.35 20.98 17.85
C LEU A 21 -4.12 22.33 17.16
N ARG A 22 -2.89 22.61 16.73
CA ARG A 22 -2.54 23.88 16.07
C ARG A 22 -3.16 24.02 14.68
N THR A 23 -3.39 22.91 13.99
CA THR A 23 -3.88 22.92 12.60
C THR A 23 -5.39 23.15 12.47
N GLN A 24 -6.18 22.94 13.53
CA GLN A 24 -7.63 23.11 13.50
C GLN A 24 -8.08 24.52 13.05
N THR A 25 -7.29 25.56 13.38
CA THR A 25 -7.61 26.94 13.09
C THR A 25 -7.50 27.32 11.60
N TYR A 26 -6.83 26.47 10.81
CA TYR A 26 -6.60 26.73 9.38
C TYR A 26 -7.72 26.21 8.47
N VAL A 27 -8.69 25.46 9.00
CA VAL A 27 -9.79 24.93 8.22
C VAL A 27 -10.91 25.96 8.11
N LYS A 28 -10.98 26.62 6.97
CA LYS A 28 -11.98 27.68 6.67
C LYS A 28 -13.13 27.18 5.80
N GLY A 29 -12.96 26.06 5.07
CA GLY A 29 -13.94 25.55 4.13
C GLY A 29 -13.80 24.08 3.78
N VAL A 30 -14.66 23.62 2.85
CA VAL A 30 -14.69 22.23 2.41
C VAL A 30 -13.41 21.83 1.68
N ALA A 31 -12.85 22.72 0.86
CA ALA A 31 -11.61 22.48 0.13
C ALA A 31 -10.40 22.32 1.06
N ASP A 32 -10.39 23.00 2.22
CA ASP A 32 -9.34 22.83 3.22
C ASP A 32 -9.46 21.47 3.88
N PHE A 33 -10.69 21.08 4.25
CA PHE A 33 -10.96 19.80 4.90
C PHE A 33 -10.66 18.59 3.97
N LEU A 34 -10.87 18.71 2.65
CA LEU A 34 -10.70 17.60 1.69
C LEU A 34 -9.36 17.57 0.98
N SER A 35 -8.75 18.72 0.69
CA SER A 35 -7.53 18.82 -0.13
C SER A 35 -6.50 19.82 0.40
N ALA A 36 -6.50 20.07 1.71
CA ALA A 36 -5.59 21.00 2.38
C ALA A 36 -5.41 22.33 1.65
N GLY A 37 -6.50 22.87 1.12
CA GLY A 37 -6.51 24.14 0.40
C GLY A 37 -5.71 24.16 -0.90
N ARG A 38 -5.15 23.05 -1.36
CA ARG A 38 -4.28 22.95 -2.56
C ARG A 38 -3.05 23.87 -2.51
N VAL A 39 -2.43 24.02 -1.33
CA VAL A 39 -1.26 24.89 -1.12
C VAL A 39 0.01 24.13 -0.73
N ALA A 40 -0.04 22.79 -0.67
CA ALA A 40 1.09 21.98 -0.25
C ALA A 40 2.25 21.98 -1.26
N GLY A 41 3.46 22.19 -0.77
CA GLY A 41 4.69 22.08 -1.54
C GLY A 41 5.13 20.62 -1.72
N ARG A 42 6.13 20.42 -2.57
CA ARG A 42 6.61 19.08 -3.00
C ARG A 42 7.17 18.23 -1.86
N TYR A 43 7.86 18.83 -0.89
CA TYR A 43 8.45 18.07 0.23
C TYR A 43 7.38 17.62 1.21
N VAL A 44 6.43 18.48 1.56
CA VAL A 44 5.29 18.12 2.43
C VAL A 44 4.47 17.01 1.77
N VAL A 45 4.14 17.16 0.48
CA VAL A 45 3.41 16.12 -0.27
C VAL A 45 4.18 14.81 -0.29
N SER A 46 5.50 14.84 -0.56
CA SER A 46 6.33 13.63 -0.63
C SER A 46 6.44 12.93 0.71
N VAL A 47 6.74 13.67 1.80
CA VAL A 47 6.93 13.10 3.13
C VAL A 47 5.62 12.55 3.67
N ALA A 48 4.56 13.38 3.69
CA ALA A 48 3.26 12.99 4.24
C ALA A 48 2.63 11.82 3.48
N SER A 49 2.62 11.87 2.13
CA SER A 49 2.08 10.75 1.33
C SER A 49 2.87 9.46 1.53
N GLY A 50 4.14 9.56 1.85
CA GLY A 50 4.98 8.42 2.10
C GLY A 50 4.74 7.74 3.43
N GLU A 51 4.55 8.52 4.45
CA GLU A 51 4.21 8.02 5.78
C GLU A 51 2.84 7.34 5.74
N ALA A 52 1.84 7.99 5.13
CA ALA A 52 0.49 7.44 4.98
C ALA A 52 0.42 6.15 4.13
N ALA A 53 1.30 6.02 3.14
CA ALA A 53 1.35 4.83 2.28
C ALA A 53 2.08 3.65 2.93
N MET A 54 2.97 3.90 3.88
CA MET A 54 3.75 2.89 4.61
C MET A 54 3.13 2.69 6.01
N GLY A 55 1.92 2.14 6.08
CA GLY A 55 1.28 1.84 7.35
C GLY A 55 1.94 0.69 8.12
N LEU A 56 1.65 0.59 9.43
CA LEU A 56 2.11 -0.54 10.26
C LEU A 56 1.73 -1.88 9.64
N ILE A 57 0.51 -1.99 9.10
CA ILE A 57 0.09 -3.22 8.43
C ILE A 57 0.94 -3.55 7.20
N SER A 58 1.37 -2.53 6.43
CA SER A 58 2.29 -2.71 5.31
C SER A 58 3.68 -3.15 5.78
N ALA A 59 4.14 -2.62 6.92
CA ALA A 59 5.40 -3.02 7.54
C ALA A 59 5.35 -4.51 7.95
N VAL A 60 4.31 -4.93 8.67
CA VAL A 60 4.12 -6.34 9.06
C VAL A 60 4.03 -7.24 7.83
N ALA A 61 3.30 -6.83 6.80
CA ALA A 61 3.16 -7.58 5.54
C ALA A 61 4.48 -7.74 4.79
N LEU A 62 5.33 -6.71 4.77
CA LEU A 62 6.66 -6.78 4.17
C LEU A 62 7.61 -7.67 4.99
N LEU A 63 7.54 -7.60 6.33
CA LEU A 63 8.29 -8.49 7.20
C LEU A 63 7.91 -9.96 6.96
N GLU A 64 6.60 -10.25 6.86
CA GLU A 64 6.06 -11.58 6.54
C GLU A 64 6.58 -12.06 5.17
N MET A 65 6.51 -11.22 4.14
CA MET A 65 6.97 -11.55 2.78
C MET A 65 8.49 -11.83 2.74
N TYR A 66 9.31 -10.92 3.28
CA TYR A 66 10.77 -11.09 3.23
C TYR A 66 11.27 -12.22 4.13
N TYR A 67 10.58 -12.51 5.22
CA TYR A 67 10.88 -13.67 6.06
C TYR A 67 10.72 -15.00 5.30
N ASN A 68 9.71 -15.07 4.42
CA ASN A 68 9.41 -16.28 3.64
C ASN A 68 10.19 -16.38 2.30
N CYS A 69 10.55 -15.24 1.68
CA CYS A 69 11.11 -15.21 0.32
C CYS A 69 12.55 -14.69 0.24
N GLY A 70 13.13 -14.21 1.34
CA GLY A 70 14.47 -13.62 1.32
C GLY A 70 14.59 -12.45 0.34
N PHE A 71 15.70 -12.37 -0.38
CA PHE A 71 16.02 -11.27 -1.31
C PHE A 71 15.43 -11.42 -2.71
N ALA A 72 14.91 -12.58 -3.10
CA ALA A 72 14.47 -12.86 -4.47
C ALA A 72 13.41 -11.88 -4.97
N VAL A 73 12.37 -11.60 -4.15
CA VAL A 73 11.31 -10.65 -4.50
C VAL A 73 11.86 -9.23 -4.68
N SER A 74 12.82 -8.82 -3.84
CA SER A 74 13.48 -7.51 -3.96
C SER A 74 14.31 -7.40 -5.24
N PHE A 75 15.00 -8.48 -5.64
CA PHE A 75 15.79 -8.53 -6.88
C PHE A 75 14.88 -8.40 -8.09
N TRP A 76 13.89 -9.27 -8.25
CA TRP A 76 12.97 -9.26 -9.38
C TRP A 76 12.05 -8.04 -9.40
N GLY A 77 11.71 -7.47 -8.25
CA GLY A 77 10.99 -6.20 -8.13
C GLY A 77 11.69 -5.04 -8.84
N THR A 78 13.04 -5.11 -9.01
CA THR A 78 13.82 -4.13 -9.75
C THR A 78 13.43 -4.05 -11.24
N LEU A 79 12.82 -5.10 -11.80
CA LEU A 79 12.27 -5.12 -13.16
C LEU A 79 11.22 -4.03 -13.38
N SER A 80 10.51 -3.62 -12.35
CA SER A 80 9.50 -2.58 -12.40
C SER A 80 10.07 -1.14 -12.45
N LEU A 81 11.35 -0.94 -12.06
CA LEU A 81 11.93 0.39 -11.91
C LEU A 81 11.95 1.24 -13.18
N PRO A 82 12.34 0.75 -14.39
CA PRO A 82 12.32 1.57 -15.59
C PRO A 82 10.94 2.11 -15.92
N ILE A 83 9.92 1.28 -15.72
CA ILE A 83 8.52 1.62 -15.98
C ILE A 83 8.04 2.65 -14.96
N SER A 84 8.24 2.38 -13.67
CA SER A 84 7.89 3.30 -12.58
C SER A 84 8.59 4.65 -12.73
N LEU A 85 9.87 4.64 -13.15
CA LEU A 85 10.65 5.84 -13.41
C LEU A 85 10.03 6.70 -14.53
N VAL A 86 9.75 6.12 -15.70
CA VAL A 86 9.15 6.84 -16.81
C VAL A 86 7.78 7.39 -16.42
N LEU A 87 6.93 6.59 -15.79
CA LEU A 87 5.61 7.03 -15.33
C LEU A 87 5.70 8.20 -14.33
N SER A 88 6.70 8.19 -13.46
CA SER A 88 6.93 9.27 -12.49
C SER A 88 7.51 10.52 -13.16
N LEU A 89 8.50 10.37 -14.03
CA LEU A 89 9.14 11.48 -14.75
C LEU A 89 8.18 12.23 -15.67
N VAL A 90 7.29 11.52 -16.37
CA VAL A 90 6.25 12.18 -17.20
C VAL A 90 5.03 12.63 -16.39
N GLY A 91 4.93 12.26 -15.12
CA GLY A 91 3.75 12.53 -14.29
C GLY A 91 2.51 11.79 -14.81
N PHE A 92 2.68 10.53 -15.26
CA PHE A 92 1.59 9.75 -15.84
C PHE A 92 0.38 9.68 -14.92
N CYS A 93 -0.79 9.98 -15.43
CA CYS A 93 -2.06 10.19 -14.74
C CYS A 93 -2.05 11.37 -13.75
N THR A 94 -1.08 11.47 -12.83
CA THR A 94 -1.03 12.47 -11.75
C THR A 94 -1.05 13.90 -12.27
N TYR A 95 -0.25 14.19 -13.30
CA TYR A 95 -0.19 15.53 -13.88
C TYR A 95 -1.54 15.90 -14.52
N ARG A 96 -2.08 15.01 -15.39
CA ARG A 96 -3.37 15.27 -16.06
C ARG A 96 -4.54 15.31 -15.11
N PHE A 97 -4.55 14.44 -14.10
CA PHE A 97 -5.60 14.51 -13.07
C PHE A 97 -5.57 15.84 -12.33
N ARG A 98 -4.40 16.35 -11.97
CA ARG A 98 -4.29 17.65 -11.31
C ARG A 98 -4.68 18.81 -12.22
N GLU A 99 -4.49 18.72 -13.55
CA GLU A 99 -5.01 19.70 -14.53
C GLU A 99 -6.54 19.77 -14.56
N THR A 100 -7.24 18.68 -14.26
CA THR A 100 -8.71 18.66 -14.19
C THR A 100 -9.27 19.49 -13.02
N ARG A 101 -8.43 19.87 -12.05
CA ARG A 101 -8.79 20.58 -10.81
C ARG A 101 -9.78 19.84 -9.91
N CYS A 102 -10.08 18.58 -10.20
CA CYS A 102 -10.96 17.74 -9.38
C CYS A 102 -10.40 17.57 -7.96
N MET A 103 -11.27 17.61 -6.95
CA MET A 103 -10.95 17.30 -5.57
C MET A 103 -10.97 15.80 -5.30
N THR A 104 -11.88 15.08 -5.97
CA THR A 104 -12.07 13.64 -5.82
C THR A 104 -12.08 12.94 -7.16
N MET A 105 -11.86 11.63 -7.14
CA MET A 105 -11.94 10.79 -8.34
C MET A 105 -13.36 10.69 -8.86
N GLY A 106 -14.36 10.68 -7.97
CA GLY A 106 -15.76 10.68 -8.37
C GLY A 106 -16.15 11.95 -9.12
N GLN A 107 -15.63 13.12 -8.71
CA GLN A 107 -15.81 14.37 -9.47
C GLN A 107 -15.25 14.25 -10.89
N PHE A 108 -14.07 13.65 -11.07
CA PHE A 108 -13.51 13.34 -12.38
C PHE A 108 -14.43 12.44 -13.20
N PHE A 109 -15.00 11.39 -12.60
CA PHE A 109 -15.95 10.51 -13.32
C PHE A 109 -17.18 11.25 -13.82
N GLU A 110 -17.71 12.20 -13.05
CA GLU A 110 -18.84 13.01 -13.49
C GLU A 110 -18.47 13.97 -14.64
N ILE A 111 -17.32 14.66 -14.52
CA ILE A 111 -16.84 15.56 -15.57
C ILE A 111 -16.54 14.79 -16.86
N ARG A 112 -15.93 13.61 -16.76
CA ARG A 112 -15.49 12.82 -17.93
C ARG A 112 -16.60 11.98 -18.56
N TYR A 113 -17.50 11.45 -17.76
CA TYR A 113 -18.50 10.47 -18.20
C TYR A 113 -19.93 10.89 -17.83
N SER A 114 -20.38 10.63 -16.61
CA SER A 114 -21.73 10.97 -16.16
C SER A 114 -21.86 10.97 -14.64
N LYS A 115 -22.89 11.66 -14.15
CA LYS A 115 -23.26 11.68 -12.73
C LYS A 115 -23.60 10.29 -12.19
N SER A 116 -24.33 9.49 -12.97
CA SER A 116 -24.68 8.11 -12.56
C SER A 116 -23.43 7.22 -12.41
N LEU A 117 -22.42 7.38 -13.29
CA LEU A 117 -21.16 6.68 -13.15
C LEU A 117 -20.40 7.10 -11.89
N ARG A 118 -20.37 8.41 -11.55
CA ARG A 118 -19.80 8.90 -10.28
C ARG A 118 -20.39 8.15 -9.10
N VAL A 119 -21.71 8.07 -9.02
CA VAL A 119 -22.43 7.42 -7.90
C VAL A 119 -22.10 5.91 -7.84
N THR A 120 -22.19 5.20 -8.98
CA THR A 120 -21.90 3.75 -9.01
C THR A 120 -20.43 3.47 -8.68
N ALA A 121 -19.52 4.24 -9.26
CA ALA A 121 -18.10 4.10 -9.01
C ALA A 121 -17.76 4.36 -7.54
N SER A 122 -18.37 5.37 -6.90
CA SER A 122 -18.12 5.68 -5.49
C SER A 122 -18.60 4.57 -4.55
N VAL A 123 -19.70 3.89 -4.88
CA VAL A 123 -20.17 2.73 -4.09
C VAL A 123 -19.17 1.57 -4.18
N ILE A 124 -18.72 1.22 -5.38
CA ILE A 124 -17.74 0.13 -5.57
C ILE A 124 -16.42 0.49 -4.88
N GLN A 125 -15.95 1.72 -5.03
CA GLN A 125 -14.74 2.22 -4.40
C GLN A 125 -14.83 2.19 -2.88
N PHE A 126 -15.94 2.66 -2.31
CA PHE A 126 -16.18 2.66 -0.88
C PHE A 126 -16.17 1.24 -0.31
N ILE A 127 -16.88 0.29 -0.97
CA ILE A 127 -16.90 -1.13 -0.54
C ILE A 127 -15.50 -1.73 -0.60
N SER A 128 -14.79 -1.58 -1.73
CA SER A 128 -13.41 -2.06 -1.87
C SER A 128 -12.51 -1.49 -0.79
N GLY A 129 -12.58 -0.18 -0.57
CA GLY A 129 -11.71 0.53 0.35
C GLY A 129 -11.99 0.24 1.81
N ILE A 130 -13.26 0.18 2.21
CA ILE A 130 -13.63 -0.08 3.61
C ILE A 130 -13.31 -1.53 4.02
N ILE A 131 -13.49 -2.51 3.12
CA ILE A 131 -13.11 -3.91 3.37
C ILE A 131 -11.58 -4.03 3.45
N ASN A 132 -10.85 -3.39 2.53
CA ASN A 132 -9.40 -3.39 2.56
C ASN A 132 -8.85 -2.79 3.86
N TYR A 133 -9.41 -1.66 4.29
CA TYR A 133 -9.01 -0.97 5.51
C TYR A 133 -9.40 -1.73 6.79
N ALA A 134 -10.48 -2.48 6.74
CA ALA A 134 -11.11 -3.05 7.93
C ALA A 134 -10.24 -4.02 8.74
N ILE A 135 -9.14 -4.56 8.18
CA ILE A 135 -8.19 -5.42 8.92
C ILE A 135 -7.02 -4.64 9.57
N PHE A 136 -6.82 -3.36 9.22
CA PHE A 136 -5.69 -2.56 9.71
C PHE A 136 -5.65 -2.47 11.23
N PRO A 137 -6.77 -2.11 11.91
CA PRO A 137 -6.79 -2.01 13.35
C PRO A 137 -6.47 -3.34 14.07
N ALA A 138 -6.92 -4.47 13.49
CA ALA A 138 -6.66 -5.79 14.06
C ALA A 138 -5.17 -6.14 14.03
N VAL A 139 -4.50 -5.94 12.90
CA VAL A 139 -3.06 -6.21 12.76
C VAL A 139 -2.25 -5.26 13.64
N GLY A 140 -2.63 -3.97 13.68
CA GLY A 140 -1.99 -2.97 14.52
C GLY A 140 -2.10 -3.29 16.02
N ALA A 141 -3.29 -3.63 16.49
CA ALA A 141 -3.50 -3.99 17.89
C ALA A 141 -2.75 -5.27 18.28
N ARG A 142 -2.77 -6.31 17.41
CA ARG A 142 -1.99 -7.53 17.66
C ARG A 142 -0.50 -7.23 17.70
N PHE A 143 0.02 -6.46 16.74
CA PHE A 143 1.42 -6.06 16.78
C PHE A 143 1.79 -5.44 18.13
N LEU A 144 1.03 -4.46 18.61
CA LEU A 144 1.30 -3.80 19.90
C LEU A 144 1.20 -4.76 21.09
N ILE A 145 0.19 -5.64 21.12
CA ILE A 145 0.00 -6.62 22.20
C ILE A 145 1.19 -7.58 22.27
N TYR A 146 1.64 -8.09 21.12
CA TYR A 146 2.74 -9.05 21.06
C TYR A 146 4.10 -8.37 21.24
N PHE A 147 4.30 -7.20 20.65
CA PHE A 147 5.56 -6.45 20.76
C PHE A 147 5.77 -5.87 22.16
N LEU A 148 4.74 -5.31 22.78
CA LEU A 148 4.81 -4.74 24.14
C LEU A 148 4.66 -5.80 25.24
N ASP A 149 4.40 -7.04 24.85
CA ASP A 149 4.09 -8.16 25.76
C ASP A 149 2.93 -7.87 26.71
N LEU A 150 1.87 -7.24 26.17
CA LEU A 150 0.66 -6.99 26.94
C LEU A 150 -0.12 -8.31 27.18
N PRO A 151 -0.84 -8.44 28.29
CA PRO A 151 -1.71 -9.60 28.50
C PRO A 151 -2.83 -9.64 27.46
N VAL A 152 -3.33 -10.85 27.17
CA VAL A 152 -4.46 -11.02 26.21
C VAL A 152 -5.76 -10.50 26.81
N PHE A 153 -5.94 -10.64 28.12
CA PHE A 153 -7.11 -10.18 28.86
C PHE A 153 -6.69 -9.36 30.09
N LEU A 154 -7.48 -8.33 30.38
CA LEU A 154 -7.39 -7.53 31.61
C LEU A 154 -8.69 -7.67 32.40
N ASN A 155 -8.58 -7.85 33.71
CA ASN A 155 -9.72 -7.79 34.62
C ASN A 155 -9.95 -6.33 35.03
N LEU A 156 -10.91 -5.67 34.39
CA LEU A 156 -11.32 -4.30 34.70
C LEU A 156 -12.66 -4.36 35.45
N PHE A 157 -12.67 -3.97 36.71
CA PHE A 157 -13.88 -3.92 37.54
C PHE A 157 -14.70 -5.24 37.60
N GLY A 158 -14.00 -6.39 37.53
CA GLY A 158 -14.63 -7.73 37.53
C GLY A 158 -15.08 -8.22 36.13
N TRP A 159 -14.84 -7.45 35.09
CA TRP A 159 -15.11 -7.83 33.70
C TRP A 159 -13.82 -8.29 33.03
N HIS A 160 -13.87 -9.45 32.37
CA HIS A 160 -12.79 -9.94 31.51
C HIS A 160 -12.81 -9.18 30.18
N CYS A 161 -12.02 -8.08 30.10
CA CYS A 161 -11.94 -7.26 28.89
C CYS A 161 -10.79 -7.75 27.99
N PRO A 162 -11.03 -8.06 26.71
CA PRO A 162 -9.97 -8.39 25.77
C PRO A 162 -9.11 -7.14 25.49
N VAL A 163 -7.81 -7.23 25.78
CA VAL A 163 -6.86 -6.12 25.55
C VAL A 163 -6.82 -5.72 24.07
N PHE A 164 -7.05 -6.66 23.19
CA PHE A 164 -7.19 -6.45 21.76
C PHE A 164 -8.22 -5.36 21.41
N ALA A 165 -9.44 -5.44 21.96
CA ALA A 165 -10.48 -4.44 21.74
C ALA A 165 -10.11 -3.08 22.34
N LEU A 166 -9.47 -3.08 23.54
CA LEU A 166 -9.05 -1.85 24.21
C LEU A 166 -7.96 -1.11 23.42
N VAL A 167 -6.92 -1.80 22.98
CA VAL A 167 -5.83 -1.22 22.17
C VAL A 167 -6.37 -0.67 20.86
N MET A 168 -7.23 -1.43 20.16
CA MET A 168 -7.89 -0.92 18.96
C MET A 168 -8.71 0.35 19.25
N ALA A 169 -9.51 0.37 20.32
CA ALA A 169 -10.33 1.52 20.65
C ALA A 169 -9.51 2.78 20.95
N VAL A 170 -8.38 2.63 21.66
CA VAL A 170 -7.48 3.75 21.99
C VAL A 170 -6.85 4.35 20.74
N PHE A 171 -6.24 3.53 19.88
CA PHE A 171 -5.53 4.05 18.72
C PHE A 171 -6.46 4.50 17.59
N LEU A 172 -7.57 3.78 17.33
CA LEU A 172 -8.61 4.26 16.43
C LEU A 172 -9.26 5.56 16.93
N GLY A 173 -9.47 5.67 18.25
CA GLY A 173 -10.00 6.89 18.86
C GLY A 173 -9.06 8.08 18.68
N LEU A 174 -7.75 7.89 18.85
CA LEU A 174 -6.74 8.90 18.61
C LEU A 174 -6.71 9.31 17.12
N ALA A 175 -6.67 8.34 16.22
CA ALA A 175 -6.67 8.58 14.78
C ALA A 175 -7.96 9.27 14.32
N LEU A 176 -9.12 8.84 14.84
CA LEU A 176 -10.40 9.50 14.57
C LEU A 176 -10.40 10.96 15.03
N TRP A 177 -9.92 11.23 16.25
CA TRP A 177 -9.83 12.59 16.77
C TRP A 177 -8.96 13.48 15.87
N ILE A 178 -7.77 13.02 15.43
CA ILE A 178 -6.89 13.75 14.50
C ILE A 178 -7.62 14.02 13.17
N ALA A 179 -8.28 13.01 12.59
CA ALA A 179 -8.99 13.16 11.32
C ALA A 179 -10.17 14.15 11.41
N LEU A 180 -10.91 14.16 12.53
CA LEU A 180 -12.02 15.07 12.76
C LEU A 180 -11.58 16.50 13.08
N ALA A 181 -10.37 16.69 13.60
CA ALA A 181 -9.85 17.98 14.04
C ALA A 181 -9.79 19.00 12.90
N GLY A 182 -9.20 18.63 11.76
CA GLY A 182 -9.06 19.52 10.61
C GLY A 182 -8.97 18.82 9.25
N GLY A 183 -9.41 17.57 9.16
CA GLY A 183 -9.41 16.81 7.90
C GLY A 183 -8.03 16.76 7.26
N GLN A 184 -7.95 16.94 5.93
CA GLN A 184 -6.71 16.79 5.16
C GLN A 184 -5.60 17.77 5.57
N VAL A 185 -5.93 18.97 6.06
CA VAL A 185 -4.91 19.92 6.57
C VAL A 185 -4.18 19.32 7.76
N THR A 186 -4.93 18.85 8.76
CA THR A 186 -4.35 18.25 9.96
C THR A 186 -3.59 16.98 9.65
N ILE A 187 -4.20 16.08 8.87
CA ILE A 187 -3.58 14.81 8.46
C ILE A 187 -2.24 15.06 7.75
N MET A 188 -2.20 15.96 6.78
CA MET A 188 -0.97 16.27 6.03
C MET A 188 0.15 16.84 6.92
N VAL A 189 -0.20 17.69 7.88
CA VAL A 189 0.78 18.26 8.82
C VAL A 189 1.27 17.20 9.79
N THR A 190 0.38 16.41 10.39
CA THR A 190 0.75 15.34 11.32
C THR A 190 1.59 14.26 10.66
N ASP A 191 1.22 13.83 9.44
CA ASP A 191 1.99 12.84 8.69
C ASP A 191 3.35 13.37 8.24
N CYS A 192 3.42 14.65 7.88
CA CYS A 192 4.72 15.29 7.59
C CYS A 192 5.62 15.32 8.84
N VAL A 193 5.08 15.66 10.00
CA VAL A 193 5.84 15.66 11.27
C VAL A 193 6.27 14.23 11.63
N GLN A 194 5.36 13.26 11.54
CA GLN A 194 5.67 11.84 11.79
C GLN A 194 6.77 11.36 10.85
N GLY A 195 6.66 11.59 9.53
CA GLY A 195 7.67 11.18 8.57
C GLY A 195 9.03 11.80 8.78
N LEU A 196 9.09 13.10 9.17
CA LEU A 196 10.35 13.76 9.51
C LEU A 196 11.01 13.17 10.76
N LEU A 197 10.22 12.71 11.74
CA LEU A 197 10.71 12.03 12.94
C LEU A 197 11.07 10.56 12.65
N SER A 198 10.35 9.89 11.74
CA SER A 198 10.59 8.49 11.37
C SER A 198 11.96 8.27 10.71
N TYR A 199 12.44 9.20 9.87
CA TYR A 199 13.72 9.03 9.17
C TYR A 199 14.93 8.82 10.11
N PRO A 200 15.19 9.66 11.12
CA PRO A 200 16.28 9.38 12.06
C PRO A 200 16.06 8.12 12.89
N MET A 201 14.80 7.77 13.20
CA MET A 201 14.47 6.54 13.91
C MET A 201 14.87 5.30 13.08
N TYR A 202 14.59 5.29 11.77
CA TYR A 202 15.06 4.24 10.86
C TYR A 202 16.57 4.11 10.86
N VAL A 203 17.31 5.22 10.78
CA VAL A 203 18.78 5.21 10.77
C VAL A 203 19.33 4.60 12.06
N ILE A 204 18.78 4.95 13.22
CA ILE A 204 19.21 4.46 14.53
C ILE A 204 19.01 2.95 14.63
N VAL A 205 17.81 2.46 14.24
CA VAL A 205 17.51 1.01 14.28
C VAL A 205 18.43 0.21 13.37
N VAL A 206 18.64 0.69 12.13
CA VAL A 206 19.54 0.04 11.16
C VAL A 206 20.99 0.04 11.65
N ALA A 207 21.49 1.17 12.16
CA ALA A 207 22.84 1.27 12.67
C ALA A 207 23.09 0.30 13.83
N TYR A 208 22.13 0.16 14.75
CA TYR A 208 22.23 -0.80 15.84
C TYR A 208 22.27 -2.25 15.33
N ILE A 209 21.39 -2.61 14.40
CA ILE A 209 21.33 -3.96 13.85
C ILE A 209 22.66 -4.33 13.19
N LEU A 210 23.19 -3.44 12.34
CA LEU A 210 24.47 -3.71 11.65
C LEU A 210 25.67 -3.68 12.59
N TYR A 211 25.57 -3.02 13.75
CA TYR A 211 26.56 -3.10 14.81
C TYR A 211 26.50 -4.44 15.59
N ARG A 212 25.27 -4.96 15.86
CA ARG A 212 25.05 -6.11 16.71
C ARG A 212 25.23 -7.45 15.98
N PHE A 213 24.91 -7.52 14.70
CA PHE A 213 24.93 -8.73 13.91
C PHE A 213 25.96 -8.65 12.78
N SER A 214 26.83 -9.69 12.68
CA SER A 214 27.77 -9.84 11.57
C SER A 214 27.05 -10.34 10.34
N TRP A 215 27.21 -9.62 9.21
CA TRP A 215 26.66 -10.09 7.94
C TRP A 215 27.28 -11.41 7.50
N SER A 216 28.61 -11.53 7.56
CA SER A 216 29.36 -12.69 7.04
C SER A 216 29.28 -13.91 7.95
N ASP A 217 29.29 -13.71 9.28
CA ASP A 217 29.42 -14.82 10.22
C ASP A 217 28.09 -15.31 10.78
N GLU A 218 27.06 -14.45 10.79
CA GLU A 218 25.76 -14.79 11.40
C GLU A 218 24.63 -14.77 10.37
N MET A 219 24.45 -13.69 9.58
CA MET A 219 23.31 -13.56 8.68
C MET A 219 23.44 -14.43 7.41
N MET A 220 24.58 -14.33 6.73
CA MET A 220 24.80 -15.02 5.46
C MET A 220 24.74 -16.56 5.58
N PRO A 221 25.31 -17.22 6.60
CA PRO A 221 25.18 -18.66 6.76
C PRO A 221 23.73 -19.15 6.90
N VAL A 222 22.88 -18.38 7.61
CA VAL A 222 21.46 -18.72 7.76
C VAL A 222 20.71 -18.56 6.44
N LEU A 223 21.04 -17.52 5.66
CA LEU A 223 20.42 -17.29 4.34
C LEU A 223 20.85 -18.33 3.31
N MET A 224 22.04 -18.92 3.46
CA MET A 224 22.56 -19.98 2.57
C MET A 224 21.98 -21.35 2.86
N ALA A 225 21.53 -21.61 4.10
CA ALA A 225 21.04 -22.91 4.56
C ALA A 225 19.59 -23.16 4.09
N ARG A 226 19.38 -23.37 2.78
CA ARG A 226 18.05 -23.61 2.17
C ARG A 226 18.10 -24.81 1.21
N ALA A 227 16.91 -25.36 0.92
CA ALA A 227 16.78 -26.41 -0.10
C ALA A 227 17.05 -25.85 -1.52
N PRO A 228 17.44 -26.72 -2.45
CA PRO A 228 17.45 -26.36 -3.87
C PRO A 228 16.09 -25.81 -4.32
N HIS A 229 16.11 -24.80 -5.16
CA HIS A 229 14.94 -24.07 -5.67
C HIS A 229 14.20 -23.18 -4.65
N GLU A 230 14.75 -22.99 -3.45
CA GLU A 230 14.18 -22.15 -2.37
C GLU A 230 15.20 -21.17 -1.79
N SER A 231 16.21 -20.80 -2.55
CA SER A 231 17.28 -19.94 -2.06
C SER A 231 16.77 -18.56 -1.63
N PHE A 232 17.19 -18.09 -0.46
CA PHE A 232 16.95 -16.71 -0.04
C PHE A 232 17.90 -15.71 -0.70
N LEU A 233 19.03 -16.17 -1.24
CA LEU A 233 20.06 -15.34 -1.87
C LEU A 233 20.02 -15.44 -3.40
N ASN A 234 20.06 -16.65 -3.96
CA ASN A 234 20.05 -16.80 -5.41
C ASN A 234 18.66 -16.50 -5.96
N ALA A 235 18.50 -15.34 -6.60
CA ALA A 235 17.24 -14.90 -7.15
C ALA A 235 16.70 -15.76 -8.31
N PHE A 236 17.53 -16.63 -8.90
CA PHE A 236 17.14 -17.55 -9.97
C PHE A 236 16.74 -18.94 -9.47
N ASP A 237 16.94 -19.20 -8.20
CA ASP A 237 16.65 -20.49 -7.56
C ASP A 237 15.41 -20.38 -6.66
N VAL A 238 14.27 -20.02 -7.25
CA VAL A 238 13.02 -19.69 -6.53
C VAL A 238 11.78 -20.31 -7.19
N ASP A 239 11.93 -21.43 -7.87
CA ASP A 239 10.86 -22.05 -8.66
C ASP A 239 9.67 -22.52 -7.81
N HIS A 240 9.89 -22.82 -6.53
CA HIS A 240 8.86 -23.25 -5.59
C HIS A 240 8.06 -22.10 -4.94
N LEU A 241 8.43 -20.84 -5.13
CA LEU A 241 7.68 -19.72 -4.62
C LEU A 241 6.38 -19.53 -5.43
N ARG A 242 5.27 -20.03 -4.89
CA ARG A 242 3.96 -19.93 -5.55
C ARG A 242 3.37 -18.53 -5.51
N ASP A 243 3.40 -17.87 -4.36
CA ASP A 243 2.60 -16.66 -4.12
C ASP A 243 3.36 -15.36 -4.44
N PHE A 244 4.69 -15.34 -4.34
CA PHE A 244 5.54 -14.17 -4.57
C PHE A 244 6.58 -14.39 -5.67
N ASN A 245 6.21 -15.08 -6.74
CA ASN A 245 7.06 -15.42 -7.87
C ASN A 245 7.12 -14.30 -8.93
N LEU A 246 7.71 -14.57 -10.08
CA LEU A 246 7.82 -13.62 -11.20
C LEU A 246 6.46 -13.14 -11.72
N PHE A 247 5.44 -13.99 -11.68
CA PHE A 247 4.10 -13.60 -12.10
C PHE A 247 3.50 -12.53 -11.17
N TYR A 248 3.71 -12.62 -9.86
CA TYR A 248 3.34 -11.59 -8.91
C TYR A 248 3.98 -10.23 -9.26
N ILE A 249 5.26 -10.22 -9.61
CA ILE A 249 5.96 -9.00 -10.07
C ILE A 249 5.34 -8.45 -11.36
N PHE A 250 5.02 -9.31 -12.31
CA PHE A 250 4.37 -8.92 -13.57
C PHE A 250 2.99 -8.31 -13.34
N VAL A 251 2.17 -8.88 -12.45
CA VAL A 251 0.88 -8.30 -12.05
C VAL A 251 1.08 -6.91 -11.41
N GLY A 252 2.10 -6.77 -10.57
CA GLY A 252 2.49 -5.48 -9.98
C GLY A 252 2.82 -4.43 -11.04
N ILE A 253 3.56 -4.81 -12.10
CA ILE A 253 3.87 -3.94 -13.23
C ILE A 253 2.60 -3.51 -13.98
N CYS A 254 1.69 -4.44 -14.27
CA CYS A 254 0.39 -4.11 -14.86
C CYS A 254 -0.39 -3.11 -13.99
N GLY A 255 -0.36 -3.32 -12.67
CA GLY A 255 -0.96 -2.42 -11.69
C GLY A 255 -0.38 -1.00 -11.73
N MET A 256 0.91 -0.83 -12.01
CA MET A 256 1.53 0.50 -12.11
C MET A 256 0.92 1.36 -13.22
N PHE A 257 0.50 0.76 -14.32
CA PHE A 257 -0.19 1.47 -15.40
C PHE A 257 -1.64 1.77 -15.06
N PHE A 258 -2.39 0.78 -14.62
CA PHE A 258 -3.83 0.88 -14.48
C PHE A 258 -4.28 1.33 -13.09
N ASN A 259 -3.50 1.09 -12.05
CA ASN A 259 -3.87 1.48 -10.67
C ASN A 259 -3.14 2.72 -10.17
N ARG A 260 -2.38 3.44 -11.01
CA ARG A 260 -1.52 4.57 -10.62
C ARG A 260 -2.23 5.64 -9.79
N MET A 261 -3.47 5.96 -10.13
CA MET A 261 -4.28 7.00 -9.49
C MET A 261 -5.64 6.48 -9.00
N SER A 262 -5.90 5.18 -9.10
CA SER A 262 -7.22 4.64 -8.79
C SER A 262 -7.46 4.48 -7.29
N TRP A 263 -6.41 4.21 -6.50
CA TRP A 263 -6.57 3.97 -5.08
C TRP A 263 -6.91 5.25 -4.32
N GLY A 264 -8.15 5.30 -3.78
CA GLY A 264 -8.70 6.48 -3.10
C GLY A 264 -8.10 6.73 -1.71
N GLY A 265 -7.52 5.72 -1.06
CA GLY A 265 -7.05 5.81 0.32
C GLY A 265 -5.99 6.89 0.58
N THR A 266 -5.13 7.20 -0.41
CA THR A 266 -4.07 8.21 -0.29
C THR A 266 -4.22 9.38 -1.28
N MET A 267 -5.41 9.54 -1.89
CA MET A 267 -5.60 10.49 -2.98
C MET A 267 -5.55 11.96 -2.55
N GLY A 268 -5.92 12.26 -1.31
CA GLY A 268 -5.94 13.61 -0.75
C GLY A 268 -4.61 14.36 -0.89
N TYR A 269 -3.48 13.66 -0.80
CA TYR A 269 -2.14 14.27 -0.92
C TYR A 269 -1.86 14.80 -2.32
N ASN A 270 -2.22 14.07 -3.37
CA ASN A 270 -2.04 14.53 -4.75
C ASN A 270 -2.94 15.73 -5.07
N GLY A 271 -4.18 15.73 -4.53
CA GLY A 271 -5.12 16.85 -4.62
C GLY A 271 -4.66 18.11 -3.90
N ALA A 272 -3.89 17.96 -2.82
CA ALA A 272 -3.41 19.04 -1.98
C ALA A 272 -2.22 19.82 -2.56
N ALA A 273 -1.52 19.28 -3.56
CA ALA A 273 -0.36 19.92 -4.16
C ALA A 273 -0.70 21.29 -4.79
N LYS A 274 0.17 22.28 -4.59
CA LYS A 274 0.01 23.67 -5.05
C LYS A 274 -0.15 23.79 -6.59
N SER A 275 0.50 22.90 -7.35
CA SER A 275 0.40 22.86 -8.80
C SER A 275 0.62 21.44 -9.34
N PRO A 276 0.26 21.16 -10.62
CA PRO A 276 0.60 19.89 -11.26
C PRO A 276 2.10 19.58 -11.27
N HIS A 277 2.93 20.62 -11.39
CA HIS A 277 4.39 20.50 -11.33
C HIS A 277 4.87 20.09 -9.93
N GLU A 278 4.33 20.70 -8.86
CA GLU A 278 4.67 20.33 -7.47
C GLU A 278 4.25 18.89 -7.14
N ALA A 279 3.08 18.44 -7.59
CA ALA A 279 2.64 17.06 -7.43
C ALA A 279 3.60 16.07 -8.12
N LYS A 280 4.04 16.39 -9.33
CA LYS A 280 5.03 15.61 -10.08
C LYS A 280 6.38 15.56 -9.38
N MET A 281 6.88 16.70 -8.90
CA MET A 281 8.15 16.78 -8.16
C MET A 281 8.08 16.03 -6.83
N GLY A 282 6.96 16.08 -6.12
CA GLY A 282 6.72 15.28 -4.91
C GLY A 282 6.81 13.77 -5.20
N GLY A 283 6.27 13.32 -6.32
CA GLY A 283 6.40 11.93 -6.77
C GLY A 283 7.84 11.51 -7.09
N LEU A 284 8.64 12.41 -7.71
CA LEU A 284 10.07 12.15 -8.00
C LEU A 284 10.91 12.08 -6.71
N LEU A 285 10.65 12.95 -5.75
CA LEU A 285 11.28 12.93 -4.43
C LEU A 285 11.01 11.61 -3.70
N GLY A 286 9.87 10.97 -3.95
CA GLY A 286 9.51 9.67 -3.39
C GLY A 286 10.54 8.57 -3.70
N THR A 287 11.29 8.64 -4.81
CA THR A 287 12.37 7.70 -5.13
C THR A 287 13.49 7.74 -4.08
N TRP A 288 13.93 8.92 -3.68
CA TRP A 288 14.98 9.10 -2.68
C TRP A 288 14.49 8.80 -1.27
N ARG A 289 13.24 9.16 -0.98
CA ARG A 289 12.60 8.85 0.30
C ARG A 289 12.36 7.35 0.50
N GLY A 290 11.82 6.66 -0.52
CA GLY A 290 11.33 5.28 -0.39
C GLY A 290 12.42 4.22 -0.43
N GLY A 291 13.59 4.51 -0.97
CA GLY A 291 14.68 3.54 -1.09
C GLY A 291 15.18 2.99 0.25
N PHE A 292 15.20 3.85 1.28
CA PHE A 292 15.64 3.47 2.62
C PHE A 292 14.61 2.62 3.38
N SER A 293 13.32 2.96 3.30
CA SER A 293 12.28 2.22 4.01
C SER A 293 12.14 0.77 3.54
N SER A 294 12.33 0.52 2.25
CA SER A 294 12.34 -0.86 1.73
C SER A 294 13.50 -1.70 2.28
N MET A 295 14.67 -1.08 2.45
CA MET A 295 15.85 -1.74 3.01
C MET A 295 15.64 -2.18 4.45
N ILE A 296 15.02 -1.35 5.29
CA ILE A 296 14.88 -1.67 6.71
C ILE A 296 14.02 -2.93 6.92
N PHE A 297 12.91 -3.09 6.16
CA PHE A 297 12.03 -4.24 6.35
C PHE A 297 12.68 -5.55 5.92
N ILE A 298 13.50 -5.56 4.85
CA ILE A 298 14.25 -6.75 4.48
C ILE A 298 15.35 -7.05 5.51
N LEU A 299 16.06 -6.04 6.02
CA LEU A 299 17.07 -6.21 7.05
C LEU A 299 16.48 -6.77 8.35
N LEU A 300 15.33 -6.23 8.80
CA LEU A 300 14.64 -6.71 9.99
C LEU A 300 14.19 -8.18 9.83
N ALA A 301 13.68 -8.56 8.65
CA ALA A 301 13.30 -9.93 8.37
C ALA A 301 14.52 -10.87 8.38
N VAL A 302 15.65 -10.47 7.77
CA VAL A 302 16.90 -11.23 7.75
C VAL A 302 17.47 -11.40 9.16
N VAL A 303 17.46 -10.34 9.96
CA VAL A 303 17.93 -10.41 11.36
C VAL A 303 17.04 -11.29 12.22
N ALA A 304 15.73 -11.25 12.04
CA ALA A 304 14.82 -12.15 12.72
C ALA A 304 15.05 -13.61 12.30
N LEU A 305 15.28 -13.88 10.99
CA LEU A 305 15.69 -15.20 10.49
C LEU A 305 16.98 -15.67 11.16
N THR A 306 17.97 -14.79 11.27
CA THR A 306 19.26 -15.09 11.93
C THR A 306 19.06 -15.42 13.40
N TYR A 307 18.34 -14.57 14.14
CA TYR A 307 18.07 -14.77 15.56
C TYR A 307 17.29 -16.07 15.85
N ILE A 308 16.37 -16.43 14.96
CA ILE A 308 15.56 -17.65 15.11
C ILE A 308 16.35 -18.92 14.77
N ASN A 309 17.28 -18.86 13.82
CA ASN A 309 17.86 -20.06 13.21
C ASN A 309 19.37 -20.22 13.44
N HIS A 310 20.10 -19.19 13.87
CA HIS A 310 21.53 -19.31 14.13
C HIS A 310 21.78 -20.02 15.47
N ARG A 311 22.81 -20.89 15.51
CA ARG A 311 23.17 -21.71 16.67
C ARG A 311 23.41 -20.92 17.95
N ASP A 312 24.01 -19.72 17.83
CA ASP A 312 24.40 -18.89 18.98
C ASP A 312 23.19 -18.30 19.71
N PHE A 313 22.03 -18.25 19.07
CA PHE A 313 20.76 -17.76 19.63
C PHE A 313 19.74 -18.88 19.89
N ALA A 314 20.17 -20.16 19.82
CA ALA A 314 19.23 -21.28 19.88
C ALA A 314 18.40 -21.34 21.18
N GLY A 315 19.00 -20.94 22.31
CA GLY A 315 18.32 -20.89 23.61
C GLY A 315 17.28 -19.78 23.67
N GLU A 316 17.65 -18.57 23.28
CA GLU A 316 16.77 -17.40 23.21
C GLU A 316 15.64 -17.63 22.21
N SER A 317 15.95 -18.14 21.04
CA SER A 317 14.99 -18.47 19.98
C SER A 317 13.91 -19.45 20.47
N ARG A 318 14.34 -20.51 21.20
CA ARG A 318 13.38 -21.46 21.80
C ARG A 318 12.45 -20.77 22.79
N ASN A 319 12.99 -19.96 23.71
CA ASN A 319 12.19 -19.26 24.71
C ASN A 319 11.17 -18.31 24.05
N LEU A 320 11.61 -17.54 23.06
CA LEU A 320 10.74 -16.68 22.26
C LEU A 320 9.60 -17.45 21.61
N ARG A 321 9.91 -18.58 20.95
CA ARG A 321 8.91 -19.39 20.24
C ARG A 321 7.90 -20.04 21.20
N VAL A 322 8.35 -20.51 22.36
CA VAL A 322 7.45 -21.04 23.42
C VAL A 322 6.49 -19.95 23.90
N GLN A 323 7.02 -18.74 24.19
CA GLN A 323 6.21 -17.62 24.64
C GLN A 323 5.20 -17.19 23.56
N LEU A 324 5.67 -17.03 22.32
CA LEU A 324 4.82 -16.65 21.20
C LEU A 324 3.72 -17.67 20.92
N ALA A 325 4.06 -18.96 20.86
CA ALA A 325 3.09 -20.03 20.63
C ALA A 325 2.06 -20.11 21.78
N SER A 326 2.51 -20.01 23.03
CA SER A 326 1.63 -20.00 24.20
C SER A 326 0.68 -18.82 24.21
N LYS A 327 1.17 -17.62 23.90
CA LYS A 327 0.35 -16.39 23.81
C LYS A 327 -0.64 -16.46 22.65
N THR A 328 -0.24 -17.03 21.52
CA THR A 328 -1.13 -17.24 20.37
C THR A 328 -2.25 -18.21 20.70
N LEU A 329 -1.99 -19.28 21.48
CA LEU A 329 -3.05 -20.18 21.97
C LEU A 329 -4.05 -19.45 22.87
N ASP A 330 -3.56 -18.61 23.78
CA ASP A 330 -4.43 -17.84 24.68
C ASP A 330 -5.29 -16.84 23.89
N ASP A 331 -4.79 -16.28 22.80
CA ASP A 331 -5.52 -15.36 21.90
C ASP A 331 -6.62 -16.08 21.10
N ILE A 332 -6.34 -17.24 20.50
CA ILE A 332 -7.27 -17.95 19.63
C ILE A 332 -8.29 -18.85 20.37
N MET A 333 -8.00 -19.24 21.60
CA MET A 333 -8.83 -20.11 22.42
C MET A 333 -9.08 -19.50 23.81
N PRO A 334 -9.79 -18.38 23.93
CA PRO A 334 -9.98 -17.69 25.19
C PRO A 334 -10.94 -18.41 26.16
N GLU A 335 -11.77 -19.30 25.66
CA GLU A 335 -12.81 -19.95 26.45
C GLU A 335 -12.25 -20.95 27.48
N PRO A 336 -12.74 -20.95 28.72
CA PRO A 336 -12.27 -21.86 29.78
C PRO A 336 -12.42 -23.35 29.44
N LYS A 337 -13.38 -23.71 28.57
CA LYS A 337 -13.54 -25.11 28.14
C LYS A 337 -12.33 -25.72 27.45
N TYR A 338 -11.43 -24.87 26.95
CA TYR A 338 -10.20 -25.29 26.25
C TYR A 338 -8.94 -25.25 27.14
N ASP A 339 -9.06 -24.98 28.46
CA ASP A 339 -7.91 -24.89 29.36
C ASP A 339 -7.05 -26.15 29.37
N ALA A 340 -7.68 -27.33 29.37
CA ALA A 340 -6.96 -28.61 29.31
C ALA A 340 -6.15 -28.76 28.01
N THR A 341 -6.72 -28.36 26.89
CA THR A 341 -6.01 -28.41 25.58
C THR A 341 -4.86 -27.41 25.53
N ARG A 342 -5.07 -26.19 26.05
CA ARG A 342 -4.00 -25.17 26.16
C ARG A 342 -2.88 -25.63 27.07
N ALA A 343 -3.19 -26.16 28.26
CA ALA A 343 -2.19 -26.66 29.21
C ALA A 343 -1.36 -27.79 28.56
N LYS A 344 -2.03 -28.74 27.92
CA LYS A 344 -1.34 -29.84 27.18
C LYS A 344 -0.39 -29.33 26.12
N LEU A 345 -0.84 -28.39 25.27
CA LEU A 345 0.00 -27.80 24.22
C LEU A 345 1.18 -27.00 24.79
N LYS A 346 0.98 -26.22 25.86
CA LYS A 346 2.07 -25.49 26.52
C LYS A 346 3.13 -26.46 27.06
N THR A 347 2.72 -27.57 27.66
CA THR A 347 3.65 -28.63 28.10
C THR A 347 4.40 -29.28 26.92
N ILE A 348 3.73 -29.49 25.79
CA ILE A 348 4.40 -29.98 24.56
C ILE A 348 5.44 -28.97 24.09
N TYR A 349 5.13 -27.66 24.06
CA TYR A 349 6.05 -26.62 23.62
C TYR A 349 7.31 -26.53 24.49
N GLU A 350 7.15 -26.66 25.83
CA GLU A 350 8.27 -26.68 26.76
C GLU A 350 9.19 -27.89 26.58
N ASN A 351 8.67 -28.98 26.03
CA ASN A 351 9.44 -30.21 25.77
C ASN A 351 10.03 -30.27 24.34
N ILE A 352 9.77 -29.28 23.47
CA ILE A 352 10.40 -29.21 22.16
C ILE A 352 11.91 -28.98 22.33
N PRO A 353 12.78 -29.84 21.76
CA PRO A 353 14.22 -29.72 21.92
C PRO A 353 14.77 -28.43 21.30
N ILE A 354 15.86 -27.94 21.88
CA ILE A 354 16.60 -26.81 21.31
C ILE A 354 17.19 -27.26 19.96
N ARG A 355 16.91 -26.51 18.92
CA ARG A 355 17.49 -26.74 17.61
C ARG A 355 18.82 -26.00 17.51
N THR A 356 19.92 -26.72 17.41
CA THR A 356 21.26 -26.13 17.46
C THR A 356 21.90 -25.88 16.11
N GLN A 357 21.32 -26.40 15.03
CA GLN A 357 21.87 -26.20 13.67
C GLN A 357 20.86 -26.57 12.57
N TYR A 358 20.86 -25.82 11.47
CA TYR A 358 20.39 -26.31 10.19
C TYR A 358 21.52 -27.17 9.59
N SER A 359 21.23 -28.39 9.13
CA SER A 359 22.17 -29.15 8.34
C SER A 359 22.37 -28.45 6.99
N GLY A 360 23.60 -28.23 6.61
CA GLY A 360 23.96 -27.26 5.58
C GLY A 360 23.69 -27.64 4.12
N SER A 361 23.14 -28.84 3.81
CA SER A 361 22.79 -29.21 2.44
C SER A 361 21.62 -30.17 2.41
N TYR A 362 20.54 -29.72 1.80
CA TYR A 362 19.34 -30.52 1.52
C TYR A 362 19.36 -30.96 0.06
N THR A 363 18.92 -32.17 -0.23
CA THR A 363 18.91 -32.72 -1.58
C THR A 363 17.58 -32.42 -2.30
N CYS A 364 16.52 -32.21 -1.54
CA CYS A 364 15.19 -31.89 -2.07
C CYS A 364 14.33 -31.09 -1.08
N HIS A 365 13.23 -30.50 -1.57
CA HIS A 365 12.28 -29.73 -0.78
C HIS A 365 11.65 -30.55 0.37
N GLU A 366 11.29 -31.80 0.12
CA GLU A 366 10.63 -32.66 1.10
C GLU A 366 11.54 -32.96 2.30
N GLU A 367 12.84 -33.15 2.07
CA GLU A 367 13.85 -33.33 3.11
C GLU A 367 13.97 -32.04 3.95
N PHE A 368 14.07 -30.91 3.28
CA PHE A 368 14.13 -29.60 3.94
C PHE A 368 12.87 -29.35 4.79
N GLU A 369 11.67 -29.54 4.22
CA GLU A 369 10.41 -29.31 4.93
C GLU A 369 10.26 -30.25 6.13
N LYS A 370 10.62 -31.52 5.99
CA LYS A 370 10.57 -32.50 7.07
C LYS A 370 11.45 -32.08 8.25
N GLU A 371 12.65 -31.56 7.99
CA GLU A 371 13.61 -31.15 9.01
C GLU A 371 13.32 -29.74 9.54
N ASN A 372 12.86 -28.83 8.66
CA ASN A 372 12.70 -27.40 8.97
C ASN A 372 11.27 -26.96 9.25
N ALA A 373 10.27 -27.86 9.12
CA ALA A 373 8.91 -27.54 9.52
C ALA A 373 8.88 -27.07 10.99
N ASP A 374 8.22 -25.94 11.22
CA ASP A 374 8.13 -25.37 12.55
C ASP A 374 7.47 -26.35 13.53
N PRO A 375 8.17 -26.82 14.57
CA PRO A 375 7.66 -27.84 15.47
C PRO A 375 6.46 -27.36 16.29
N TYR A 376 6.34 -26.05 16.54
CA TYR A 376 5.22 -25.46 17.27
C TYR A 376 3.95 -25.46 16.41
N ILE A 377 4.06 -25.11 15.13
CA ILE A 377 2.95 -25.20 14.17
C ILE A 377 2.53 -26.65 13.98
N LYS A 378 3.49 -27.58 13.87
CA LYS A 378 3.23 -29.01 13.67
C LYS A 378 2.50 -29.61 14.88
N ALA A 379 2.98 -29.34 16.09
CA ALA A 379 2.37 -29.82 17.33
C ALA A 379 0.95 -29.26 17.50
N THR A 380 0.78 -27.96 17.28
CA THR A 380 -0.54 -27.31 17.38
C THR A 380 -1.52 -27.88 16.37
N THR A 381 -1.10 -28.03 15.11
CA THR A 381 -1.94 -28.58 14.05
C THR A 381 -2.38 -30.02 14.39
N ALA A 382 -1.47 -30.85 14.91
CA ALA A 382 -1.78 -32.22 15.28
C ALA A 382 -2.82 -32.31 16.41
N GLU A 383 -2.72 -31.47 17.43
CA GLU A 383 -3.63 -31.50 18.57
C GLU A 383 -4.98 -30.83 18.24
N LEU A 384 -5.00 -29.68 17.58
CA LEU A 384 -6.25 -28.98 17.24
C LEU A 384 -7.10 -29.73 16.22
N ASN A 385 -6.48 -30.47 15.29
CA ASN A 385 -7.22 -31.32 14.34
C ASN A 385 -7.96 -32.51 15.00
N ARG A 386 -7.57 -32.90 16.22
CA ARG A 386 -8.26 -33.96 16.99
C ARG A 386 -9.61 -33.49 17.53
N VAL A 387 -9.80 -32.16 17.67
CA VAL A 387 -11.02 -31.54 18.19
C VAL A 387 -11.78 -30.91 17.01
N PRO A 388 -12.93 -31.46 16.58
CA PRO A 388 -13.64 -30.96 15.38
C PRO A 388 -13.97 -29.47 15.41
N GLU A 389 -14.30 -28.92 16.58
CA GLU A 389 -14.64 -27.51 16.79
C GLU A 389 -13.42 -26.58 16.57
N LEU A 390 -12.19 -27.07 16.82
CA LEU A 390 -10.94 -26.30 16.77
C LEU A 390 -10.21 -26.36 15.43
N LYS A 391 -10.71 -27.13 14.45
CA LYS A 391 -10.07 -27.22 13.12
C LYS A 391 -9.88 -25.85 12.44
N LYS A 392 -10.85 -24.93 12.63
CA LYS A 392 -10.74 -23.56 12.11
C LYS A 392 -9.64 -22.75 12.81
N SER A 393 -9.38 -23.03 14.07
CA SER A 393 -8.36 -22.33 14.87
C SER A 393 -6.93 -22.67 14.45
N VAL A 394 -6.72 -23.78 13.73
CA VAL A 394 -5.40 -24.13 13.15
C VAL A 394 -4.90 -23.06 12.20
N GLN A 395 -5.76 -22.58 11.29
CA GLN A 395 -5.36 -21.54 10.35
C GLN A 395 -5.13 -20.20 11.05
N SER A 396 -5.98 -19.85 12.03
CA SER A 396 -5.79 -18.62 12.83
C SER A 396 -4.47 -18.67 13.60
N PHE A 397 -4.11 -19.84 14.16
CA PHE A 397 -2.81 -20.02 14.82
C PHE A 397 -1.65 -19.79 13.86
N ARG A 398 -1.66 -20.46 12.71
CA ARG A 398 -0.60 -20.31 11.69
C ARG A 398 -0.42 -18.86 11.25
N THR A 399 -1.53 -18.17 11.00
CA THR A 399 -1.53 -16.78 10.55
C THR A 399 -0.97 -15.84 11.63
N ILE A 400 -1.49 -15.89 12.84
CA ILE A 400 -1.05 -14.98 13.92
C ILE A 400 0.39 -15.29 14.34
N TYR A 401 0.73 -16.56 14.52
CA TYR A 401 2.09 -17.00 14.89
C TYR A 401 3.11 -16.54 13.83
N GLY A 402 2.83 -16.77 12.55
CA GLY A 402 3.72 -16.36 11.46
C GLY A 402 3.88 -14.84 11.35
N GLN A 403 2.78 -14.09 11.44
CA GLN A 403 2.81 -12.62 11.37
C GLN A 403 3.55 -11.98 12.56
N MET A 404 3.42 -12.56 13.77
CA MET A 404 4.02 -11.99 14.98
C MET A 404 5.44 -12.49 15.27
N LEU A 405 5.91 -13.50 14.56
CA LEU A 405 7.24 -14.10 14.79
C LEU A 405 8.36 -13.08 14.61
N VAL A 406 8.36 -12.33 13.51
CA VAL A 406 9.37 -11.30 13.23
C VAL A 406 9.27 -10.12 14.20
N PRO A 407 8.09 -9.51 14.44
CA PRO A 407 7.93 -8.45 15.45
C PRO A 407 8.43 -8.84 16.85
N VAL A 408 8.12 -10.04 17.32
CA VAL A 408 8.55 -10.50 18.65
C VAL A 408 10.07 -10.77 18.70
N ALA A 409 10.64 -11.33 17.62
CA ALA A 409 12.08 -11.48 17.51
C ALA A 409 12.80 -10.12 17.56
N ILE A 410 12.30 -9.11 16.84
CA ILE A 410 12.86 -7.75 16.87
C ILE A 410 12.78 -7.16 18.28
N ARG A 411 11.69 -7.36 19.03
CA ARG A 411 11.57 -6.91 20.42
C ARG A 411 12.71 -7.45 21.28
N ASP A 412 13.01 -8.72 21.16
CA ASP A 412 14.04 -9.39 21.98
C ASP A 412 15.47 -9.03 21.55
N ILE A 413 15.67 -8.67 20.27
CA ILE A 413 16.94 -8.20 19.70
C ILE A 413 17.29 -6.77 20.12
N LEU A 414 16.30 -5.88 20.16
CA LEU A 414 16.52 -4.47 20.37
C LEU A 414 16.73 -4.14 21.87
N PRO A 415 17.77 -3.35 22.23
CA PRO A 415 18.02 -2.94 23.62
C PRO A 415 17.05 -1.82 24.05
N MET A 416 17.05 -1.59 25.34
CA MET A 416 16.34 -0.46 25.96
C MET A 416 16.64 0.87 25.23
N GLY A 417 15.64 1.67 24.99
CA GLY A 417 15.68 2.92 24.22
C GLY A 417 15.46 2.70 22.73
N ILE A 418 16.15 1.77 22.09
CA ILE A 418 15.94 1.46 20.67
C ILE A 418 14.61 0.69 20.47
N THR A 419 14.23 -0.16 21.42
CA THR A 419 12.91 -0.78 21.48
C THR A 419 11.80 0.28 21.51
N GLY A 420 11.97 1.32 22.32
CA GLY A 420 11.06 2.46 22.38
C GLY A 420 11.00 3.25 21.05
N ILE A 421 12.15 3.51 20.41
CA ILE A 421 12.23 4.14 19.10
C ILE A 421 11.46 3.32 18.04
N PHE A 422 11.69 2.01 17.97
CA PHE A 422 11.02 1.15 17.00
C PHE A 422 9.51 1.08 17.27
N CYS A 423 9.09 1.00 18.54
CA CYS A 423 7.67 1.04 18.89
C CYS A 423 7.01 2.37 18.50
N ALA A 424 7.66 3.51 18.79
CA ALA A 424 7.17 4.84 18.38
C ALA A 424 7.01 4.94 16.86
N LEU A 425 8.00 4.45 16.10
CA LEU A 425 7.95 4.36 14.65
C LEU A 425 6.73 3.56 14.18
N MET A 426 6.49 2.38 14.74
CA MET A 426 5.33 1.55 14.36
C MET A 426 4.00 2.21 14.72
N ILE A 427 3.91 2.92 15.86
CA ILE A 427 2.72 3.69 16.22
C ILE A 427 2.49 4.84 15.23
N PHE A 428 3.53 5.55 14.79
CA PHE A 428 3.39 6.59 13.77
C PHE A 428 2.82 6.03 12.48
N LEU A 429 3.38 4.94 11.98
CA LEU A 429 2.88 4.27 10.77
C LEU A 429 1.42 3.82 10.91
N MET A 430 1.00 3.36 12.10
CA MET A 430 -0.37 2.98 12.38
C MET A 430 -1.31 4.19 12.37
N VAL A 431 -0.99 5.23 13.14
CA VAL A 431 -1.85 6.42 13.29
C VAL A 431 -1.97 7.17 11.97
N SER A 432 -0.87 7.38 11.24
CA SER A 432 -0.87 8.05 9.94
C SER A 432 -1.77 7.35 8.92
N THR A 433 -1.67 6.03 8.84
CA THR A 433 -2.49 5.27 7.91
C THR A 433 -3.96 5.28 8.33
N ASP A 434 -4.27 5.07 9.61
CA ASP A 434 -5.65 5.05 10.10
C ASP A 434 -6.34 6.41 9.89
N THR A 435 -5.68 7.53 10.20
CA THR A 435 -6.22 8.88 9.96
C THR A 435 -6.54 9.11 8.49
N THR A 436 -5.60 8.75 7.62
CA THR A 436 -5.70 8.94 6.17
C THR A 436 -6.82 8.10 5.57
N TYR A 437 -6.90 6.83 5.92
CA TYR A 437 -7.90 5.92 5.35
C TYR A 437 -9.31 6.22 5.85
N MET A 438 -9.50 6.48 7.14
CA MET A 438 -10.80 6.91 7.67
C MET A 438 -11.30 8.20 6.99
N HIS A 439 -10.42 9.20 6.87
CA HIS A 439 -10.75 10.45 6.19
C HIS A 439 -11.11 10.22 4.72
N SER A 440 -10.31 9.44 3.99
CA SER A 440 -10.51 9.20 2.56
C SER A 440 -11.81 8.46 2.28
N TRP A 441 -12.08 7.36 2.97
CA TRP A 441 -13.33 6.59 2.75
C TRP A 441 -14.57 7.35 3.22
N GLY A 442 -14.51 8.06 4.34
CA GLY A 442 -15.58 8.95 4.77
C GLY A 442 -15.84 10.08 3.78
N SER A 443 -14.80 10.65 3.20
CA SER A 443 -14.90 11.71 2.19
C SER A 443 -15.52 11.20 0.90
N ILE A 444 -15.13 10.03 0.40
CA ILE A 444 -15.73 9.41 -0.80
C ILE A 444 -17.22 9.16 -0.61
N LEU A 445 -17.64 8.64 0.55
CA LEU A 445 -19.05 8.43 0.85
C LEU A 445 -19.86 9.72 0.78
N VAL A 446 -19.36 10.82 1.33
CA VAL A 446 -20.11 12.09 1.30
C VAL A 446 -20.00 12.78 -0.05
N GLN A 447 -18.78 12.97 -0.57
CA GLN A 447 -18.53 13.79 -1.76
C GLN A 447 -18.99 13.13 -3.05
N ASP A 448 -18.80 11.81 -3.16
CA ASP A 448 -18.98 11.11 -4.42
C ASP A 448 -20.28 10.30 -4.47
N PHE A 449 -20.91 10.04 -3.32
CA PHE A 449 -22.19 9.37 -3.24
C PHE A 449 -23.31 10.32 -2.76
N ILE A 450 -23.20 10.95 -1.58
CA ILE A 450 -24.29 11.73 -1.00
C ILE A 450 -24.50 13.07 -1.73
N VAL A 451 -23.43 13.84 -1.98
CA VAL A 451 -23.49 15.16 -2.63
C VAL A 451 -24.17 15.10 -4.01
N PRO A 452 -23.81 14.17 -4.92
CA PRO A 452 -24.47 14.07 -6.21
C PRO A 452 -25.95 13.70 -6.14
N LEU A 453 -26.38 12.92 -5.16
CA LEU A 453 -27.77 12.47 -5.03
C LEU A 453 -28.67 13.54 -4.39
N ARG A 454 -28.10 14.47 -3.64
CA ARG A 454 -28.85 15.50 -2.94
C ARG A 454 -29.34 16.58 -3.91
N ARG A 455 -30.66 16.93 -3.83
CA ARG A 455 -31.24 17.97 -4.66
C ARG A 455 -30.86 19.39 -4.22
N LYS A 456 -30.75 19.62 -2.90
CA LYS A 456 -30.37 20.91 -2.32
C LYS A 456 -28.88 20.87 -1.94
N ALA A 457 -28.12 21.88 -2.34
CA ALA A 457 -26.72 22.02 -1.97
C ALA A 457 -26.56 22.06 -0.44
N PHE A 458 -25.47 21.47 0.04
CA PHE A 458 -25.05 21.63 1.43
C PHE A 458 -24.54 23.06 1.65
N THR A 459 -24.74 23.58 2.85
CA THR A 459 -23.92 24.69 3.34
C THR A 459 -22.52 24.09 3.71
N PRO A 460 -21.44 24.89 3.67
CA PRO A 460 -20.10 24.39 4.05
C PRO A 460 -20.06 23.70 5.42
N ALA A 461 -20.78 24.27 6.41
CA ALA A 461 -20.87 23.70 7.75
C ALA A 461 -21.63 22.36 7.79
N GLU A 462 -22.72 22.22 7.04
CA GLU A 462 -23.46 20.96 6.92
C GLU A 462 -22.61 19.89 6.24
N GLN A 463 -21.86 20.26 5.21
CA GLN A 463 -21.01 19.32 4.46
C GLN A 463 -19.86 18.80 5.33
N ILE A 464 -19.17 19.68 6.07
CA ILE A 464 -18.12 19.26 7.01
C ILE A 464 -18.70 18.38 8.13
N ARG A 465 -19.92 18.69 8.62
CA ARG A 465 -20.58 17.83 9.62
C ARG A 465 -20.93 16.46 9.07
N ALA A 466 -21.42 16.38 7.84
CA ALA A 466 -21.69 15.11 7.16
C ALA A 466 -20.39 14.28 6.96
N LEU A 467 -19.29 14.94 6.58
CA LEU A 467 -17.97 14.32 6.47
C LEU A 467 -17.52 13.73 7.81
N ARG A 468 -17.65 14.50 8.90
CA ARG A 468 -17.30 14.01 10.25
C ARG A 468 -18.11 12.78 10.67
N TYR A 469 -19.42 12.74 10.40
CA TYR A 469 -20.25 11.58 10.68
C TYR A 469 -19.85 10.37 9.84
N ALA A 470 -19.55 10.57 8.56
CA ALA A 470 -19.10 9.48 7.68
C ALA A 470 -17.75 8.91 8.12
N ILE A 471 -16.77 9.75 8.48
CA ILE A 471 -15.48 9.34 9.02
C ILE A 471 -15.65 8.52 10.31
N THR A 472 -16.54 8.97 11.22
CA THR A 472 -16.85 8.24 12.45
C THR A 472 -17.51 6.89 12.13
N GLY A 473 -18.40 6.84 11.13
CA GLY A 473 -19.01 5.58 10.66
C GLY A 473 -17.99 4.59 10.10
N VAL A 474 -17.00 5.06 9.33
CA VAL A 474 -15.89 4.23 8.84
C VAL A 474 -15.06 3.67 9.99
N CYS A 475 -14.73 4.51 10.99
CA CYS A 475 -14.01 4.08 12.20
C CYS A 475 -14.76 2.97 12.94
N LEU A 476 -16.06 3.16 13.18
CA LEU A 476 -16.89 2.17 13.86
C LEU A 476 -16.99 0.86 13.09
N PHE A 477 -17.16 0.95 11.76
CA PHE A 477 -17.18 -0.23 10.90
C PHE A 477 -15.85 -1.00 10.98
N ALA A 478 -14.71 -0.31 10.86
CA ALA A 478 -13.39 -0.93 10.93
C ALA A 478 -13.16 -1.61 12.29
N PHE A 479 -13.56 -0.96 13.38
CA PHE A 479 -13.49 -1.53 14.72
C PHE A 479 -14.32 -2.82 14.86
N LEU A 480 -15.60 -2.77 14.46
CA LEU A 480 -16.49 -3.93 14.54
C LEU A 480 -16.05 -5.06 13.62
N PHE A 481 -15.66 -4.74 12.38
CA PHE A 481 -15.17 -5.74 11.45
C PHE A 481 -13.90 -6.43 11.97
N SER A 482 -12.94 -5.66 12.49
CA SER A 482 -11.70 -6.18 13.07
C SER A 482 -11.93 -7.09 14.28
N LEU A 483 -13.02 -6.92 15.03
CA LEU A 483 -13.37 -7.79 16.14
C LEU A 483 -13.83 -9.18 15.71
N PHE A 484 -14.54 -9.27 14.57
CA PHE A 484 -15.24 -10.50 14.17
C PHE A 484 -14.62 -11.20 12.97
N PHE A 485 -13.79 -10.51 12.19
CA PHE A 485 -13.17 -11.07 10.97
C PHE A 485 -11.82 -11.71 11.29
N ALA A 486 -11.70 -13.01 10.97
CA ALA A 486 -10.43 -13.72 11.02
C ALA A 486 -9.77 -13.71 9.63
N GLN A 487 -8.59 -13.13 9.54
CA GLN A 487 -7.77 -13.18 8.33
C GLN A 487 -7.15 -14.57 8.18
N ILE A 488 -7.19 -15.14 6.98
CA ILE A 488 -6.74 -16.51 6.69
C ILE A 488 -5.60 -16.60 5.65
N ASP A 489 -5.21 -15.49 5.01
CA ASP A 489 -4.14 -15.46 4.00
C ASP A 489 -3.10 -14.40 4.35
N TYR A 490 -2.00 -14.35 3.59
CA TYR A 490 -1.00 -13.28 3.70
C TYR A 490 -1.64 -11.89 3.55
N ILE A 491 -1.16 -10.91 4.32
CA ILE A 491 -1.69 -9.55 4.30
C ILE A 491 -1.63 -8.95 2.87
N LEU A 492 -0.52 -9.14 2.16
CA LEU A 492 -0.37 -8.63 0.80
C LEU A 492 -1.33 -9.28 -0.20
N MET A 493 -1.68 -10.55 -0.01
CA MET A 493 -2.66 -11.23 -0.86
C MET A 493 -4.07 -10.71 -0.59
N PHE A 494 -4.42 -10.44 0.66
CA PHE A 494 -5.68 -9.80 1.02
C PHE A 494 -5.79 -8.39 0.42
N PHE A 495 -4.72 -7.60 0.45
CA PHE A 495 -4.70 -6.29 -0.22
C PHE A 495 -4.90 -6.40 -1.73
N THR A 496 -4.25 -7.37 -2.35
CA THR A 496 -4.33 -7.57 -3.79
C THR A 496 -5.77 -7.88 -4.22
N ILE A 497 -6.44 -8.81 -3.54
CA ILE A 497 -7.80 -9.22 -3.93
C ILE A 497 -8.86 -8.17 -3.58
N THR A 498 -8.77 -7.51 -2.41
CA THR A 498 -9.71 -6.45 -2.05
C THR A 498 -9.52 -5.20 -2.91
N GLY A 499 -8.28 -4.89 -3.29
CA GLY A 499 -7.96 -3.84 -4.26
C GLY A 499 -8.46 -4.17 -5.67
N ALA A 500 -8.52 -5.45 -6.05
CA ALA A 500 -9.02 -5.90 -7.35
C ALA A 500 -10.52 -5.64 -7.56
N ILE A 501 -11.32 -5.48 -6.49
CA ILE A 501 -12.72 -5.03 -6.60
C ILE A 501 -12.80 -3.68 -7.34
N TRP A 502 -11.78 -2.86 -7.19
CA TRP A 502 -11.66 -1.54 -7.81
C TRP A 502 -10.76 -1.52 -9.07
N ALA A 503 -10.31 -2.67 -9.59
CA ALA A 503 -9.39 -2.75 -10.72
C ALA A 503 -9.95 -2.09 -12.00
N GLY A 504 -11.25 -2.22 -12.25
CA GLY A 504 -11.92 -1.57 -13.39
C GLY A 504 -11.77 -0.05 -13.40
N ALA A 505 -11.73 0.59 -12.25
CA ALA A 505 -11.55 2.04 -12.15
C ALA A 505 -10.18 2.51 -12.64
N GLY A 506 -9.13 1.72 -12.40
CA GLY A 506 -7.79 2.04 -12.89
C GLY A 506 -7.77 2.22 -14.41
N VAL A 507 -8.44 1.32 -15.12
CA VAL A 507 -8.61 1.39 -16.57
C VAL A 507 -9.45 2.62 -16.98
N VAL A 508 -10.58 2.84 -16.32
CA VAL A 508 -11.50 3.97 -16.60
C VAL A 508 -10.81 5.32 -16.37
N ILE A 509 -9.98 5.44 -15.33
CA ILE A 509 -9.22 6.65 -15.02
C ILE A 509 -8.11 6.86 -16.05
N THR A 510 -7.28 5.85 -16.26
CA THR A 510 -6.12 5.95 -17.15
C THR A 510 -6.56 6.27 -18.57
N LEU A 511 -7.46 5.48 -19.14
CA LEU A 511 -7.94 5.72 -20.49
C LEU A 511 -8.84 6.96 -20.54
N GLY A 512 -9.58 7.30 -19.50
CA GLY A 512 -10.36 8.53 -19.40
C GLY A 512 -9.52 9.81 -19.49
N LEU A 513 -8.30 9.80 -18.95
CA LEU A 513 -7.36 10.93 -18.98
C LEU A 513 -6.58 11.03 -20.31
N TYR A 514 -6.49 9.95 -21.09
CA TYR A 514 -5.64 9.93 -22.30
C TYR A 514 -6.38 9.62 -23.59
N TRP A 515 -7.52 8.93 -23.55
CA TRP A 515 -8.22 8.45 -24.73
C TRP A 515 -9.60 9.10 -24.90
N LYS A 516 -9.75 9.88 -25.94
CA LYS A 516 -10.98 10.68 -26.22
C LYS A 516 -12.21 9.85 -26.61
N ARG A 517 -12.05 8.58 -27.05
CA ARG A 517 -13.15 7.71 -27.47
C ARG A 517 -13.79 6.89 -26.34
N GLY A 518 -13.27 6.97 -25.10
CA GLY A 518 -13.85 6.28 -23.97
C GLY A 518 -15.29 6.73 -23.69
N THR A 519 -16.20 5.77 -23.47
CA THR A 519 -17.62 6.03 -23.25
C THR A 519 -18.07 5.64 -21.84
N THR A 520 -19.21 6.18 -21.41
CA THR A 520 -19.83 5.81 -20.14
C THR A 520 -20.21 4.32 -20.08
N ALA A 521 -20.69 3.74 -21.21
CA ALA A 521 -21.02 2.31 -21.29
C ALA A 521 -19.77 1.43 -21.09
N GLY A 522 -18.64 1.78 -21.74
CA GLY A 522 -17.37 1.09 -21.55
C GLY A 522 -16.86 1.21 -20.10
N ALA A 523 -17.05 2.38 -19.47
CA ALA A 523 -16.67 2.59 -18.08
C ALA A 523 -17.49 1.70 -17.10
N TYR A 524 -18.81 1.61 -17.31
CA TYR A 524 -19.66 0.68 -16.54
C TYR A 524 -19.24 -0.77 -16.69
N ALA A 525 -19.01 -1.20 -17.93
CA ALA A 525 -18.60 -2.59 -18.18
C ALA A 525 -17.28 -2.94 -17.48
N ALA A 526 -16.29 -2.04 -17.48
CA ALA A 526 -15.03 -2.25 -16.77
C ALA A 526 -15.22 -2.28 -15.26
N LEU A 527 -15.95 -1.32 -14.68
CA LEU A 527 -16.16 -1.26 -13.23
C LEU A 527 -16.90 -2.48 -12.69
N VAL A 528 -18.00 -2.88 -13.36
CA VAL A 528 -18.83 -3.98 -12.89
C VAL A 528 -18.11 -5.31 -13.07
N SER A 529 -17.47 -5.56 -14.23
CA SER A 529 -16.74 -6.83 -14.45
C SER A 529 -15.58 -7.01 -13.49
N GLY A 530 -14.80 -5.96 -13.22
CA GLY A 530 -13.71 -6.01 -12.25
C GLY A 530 -14.21 -6.37 -10.84
N ALA A 531 -15.28 -5.69 -10.39
CA ALA A 531 -15.90 -5.95 -9.10
C ALA A 531 -16.45 -7.39 -8.99
N VAL A 532 -17.14 -7.86 -10.01
CA VAL A 532 -17.71 -9.23 -10.05
C VAL A 532 -16.61 -10.29 -9.99
N ILE A 533 -15.55 -10.16 -10.79
CA ILE A 533 -14.44 -11.13 -10.80
C ILE A 533 -13.76 -11.18 -9.42
N ALA A 534 -13.44 -10.02 -8.85
CA ALA A 534 -12.76 -9.97 -7.55
C ALA A 534 -13.64 -10.48 -6.40
N LEU A 535 -14.91 -10.08 -6.33
CA LEU A 535 -15.84 -10.56 -5.30
C LEU A 535 -16.09 -12.06 -5.42
N SER A 536 -16.23 -12.59 -6.65
CA SER A 536 -16.33 -14.03 -6.88
C SER A 536 -15.09 -14.78 -6.42
N GLY A 537 -13.90 -14.20 -6.63
CA GLY A 537 -12.63 -14.75 -6.16
C GLY A 537 -12.55 -14.76 -4.63
N ILE A 538 -12.93 -13.67 -3.96
CA ILE A 538 -12.95 -13.57 -2.48
C ILE A 538 -13.91 -14.64 -1.92
N LEU A 539 -15.11 -14.74 -2.46
CA LEU A 539 -16.10 -15.72 -2.01
C LEU A 539 -15.62 -17.16 -2.25
N ALA A 540 -15.01 -17.41 -3.43
CA ALA A 540 -14.45 -18.72 -3.73
C ALA A 540 -13.34 -19.09 -2.75
N GLN A 541 -12.40 -18.20 -2.44
CA GLN A 541 -11.34 -18.46 -1.46
C GLN A 541 -11.90 -18.68 -0.04
N GLN A 542 -12.85 -17.83 0.40
CA GLN A 542 -13.41 -17.90 1.75
C GLN A 542 -14.24 -19.16 1.99
N PHE A 543 -15.02 -19.57 0.99
CA PHE A 543 -15.93 -20.72 1.10
C PHE A 543 -15.39 -22.00 0.49
N TRP A 544 -14.13 -22.03 0.02
CA TRP A 544 -13.55 -23.18 -0.64
C TRP A 544 -13.55 -24.44 0.23
N ALA A 545 -12.82 -24.41 1.32
CA ALA A 545 -12.64 -25.56 2.19
C ALA A 545 -13.94 -26.00 2.90
N SER A 546 -14.86 -25.04 3.18
CA SER A 546 -16.07 -25.31 3.94
C SER A 546 -17.27 -25.77 3.09
N HIS A 547 -17.36 -25.30 1.84
CA HIS A 547 -18.54 -25.52 1.00
C HIS A 547 -18.20 -25.98 -0.41
N LEU A 548 -17.30 -25.27 -1.14
CA LEU A 548 -17.08 -25.56 -2.56
C LEU A 548 -16.34 -26.87 -2.79
N TYR A 549 -15.24 -27.11 -2.09
CA TYR A 549 -14.49 -28.36 -2.23
C TYR A 549 -15.31 -29.58 -1.79
N PRO A 550 -16.02 -29.59 -0.63
CA PRO A 550 -16.93 -30.67 -0.28
C PRO A 550 -18.08 -30.89 -1.28
N LEU A 551 -18.58 -29.82 -1.91
CA LEU A 551 -19.58 -29.93 -2.98
C LEU A 551 -19.01 -30.65 -4.21
N LEU A 552 -17.82 -30.25 -4.66
CA LEU A 552 -17.13 -30.91 -5.78
C LEU A 552 -16.84 -32.37 -5.47
N GLN A 553 -16.49 -32.69 -4.23
CA GLN A 553 -16.24 -34.04 -3.76
C GLN A 553 -17.53 -34.88 -3.80
N ARG A 554 -18.66 -34.33 -3.33
CA ARG A 554 -19.99 -35.01 -3.41
C ARG A 554 -20.44 -35.27 -4.85
N LEU A 555 -20.08 -34.40 -5.79
CA LEU A 555 -20.42 -34.52 -7.20
C LEU A 555 -19.40 -35.36 -7.99
N ASN A 556 -18.34 -35.88 -7.35
CA ASN A 556 -17.21 -36.57 -7.96
C ASN A 556 -16.54 -35.78 -9.10
N LEU A 557 -16.48 -34.46 -8.96
CA LEU A 557 -15.90 -33.52 -9.94
C LEU A 557 -14.48 -33.03 -9.61
N VAL A 558 -13.93 -33.44 -8.49
CA VAL A 558 -12.60 -32.93 -8.03
C VAL A 558 -11.52 -33.22 -9.07
N ASP A 559 -11.41 -34.45 -9.54
CA ASP A 559 -10.39 -34.85 -10.51
C ASP A 559 -10.63 -34.23 -11.90
N ALA A 560 -11.88 -34.15 -12.34
CA ALA A 560 -12.22 -33.53 -13.62
C ALA A 560 -11.92 -32.02 -13.63
N VAL A 561 -12.34 -31.30 -12.59
CA VAL A 561 -12.04 -29.87 -12.43
C VAL A 561 -10.54 -29.66 -12.23
N GLY A 562 -9.88 -30.51 -11.43
CA GLY A 562 -8.44 -30.46 -11.22
C GLY A 562 -7.65 -30.59 -12.51
N LYS A 563 -8.03 -31.55 -13.36
CA LYS A 563 -7.39 -31.74 -14.67
C LYS A 563 -7.59 -30.53 -15.58
N VAL A 564 -8.81 -30.01 -15.67
CA VAL A 564 -9.10 -28.80 -16.47
C VAL A 564 -8.29 -27.59 -16.00
N LEU A 565 -8.21 -27.36 -14.69
CA LEU A 565 -7.42 -26.27 -14.14
C LEU A 565 -5.92 -26.45 -14.41
N TYR A 566 -5.40 -27.66 -14.21
CA TYR A 566 -3.99 -27.97 -14.49
C TYR A 566 -3.65 -27.80 -15.97
N ASP A 567 -4.48 -28.29 -16.87
CA ASP A 567 -4.30 -28.16 -18.32
C ASP A 567 -4.36 -26.69 -18.77
N LEU A 568 -5.27 -25.88 -18.19
CA LEU A 568 -5.37 -24.45 -18.46
C LEU A 568 -4.15 -23.66 -17.95
N SER A 569 -3.57 -24.07 -16.84
CA SER A 569 -2.36 -23.42 -16.29
C SER A 569 -1.06 -23.89 -16.95
N SER A 570 -1.07 -25.04 -17.63
CA SER A 570 0.14 -25.68 -18.16
C SER A 570 1.03 -24.79 -19.07
N PRO A 571 0.49 -23.88 -19.92
CA PRO A 571 1.33 -22.99 -20.72
C PRO A 571 2.13 -21.95 -19.89
N PHE A 572 1.76 -21.77 -18.64
CA PHE A 572 2.35 -20.77 -17.74
C PHE A 572 3.23 -21.38 -16.65
N HIS A 573 3.45 -22.70 -16.67
CA HIS A 573 4.35 -23.36 -15.73
C HIS A 573 5.78 -22.84 -15.90
N PRO A 574 6.57 -22.71 -14.81
CA PRO A 574 6.26 -23.06 -13.41
C PRO A 574 5.56 -21.94 -12.61
N TYR A 575 5.30 -20.76 -13.19
CA TYR A 575 4.86 -19.57 -12.46
C TYR A 575 3.38 -19.60 -12.04
N ILE A 576 2.52 -20.24 -12.82
CA ILE A 576 1.10 -20.45 -12.53
C ILE A 576 0.84 -21.95 -12.60
N VAL A 577 0.52 -22.58 -11.49
CA VAL A 577 0.21 -24.01 -11.42
C VAL A 577 -1.06 -24.16 -10.59
N TRP A 578 -2.17 -24.53 -11.25
CA TRP A 578 -3.44 -24.73 -10.57
C TRP A 578 -3.64 -26.19 -10.22
N THR A 579 -3.32 -26.53 -8.97
CA THR A 579 -3.54 -27.87 -8.41
C THR A 579 -4.66 -27.85 -7.40
N MET A 580 -5.45 -28.93 -7.36
CA MET A 580 -6.54 -29.05 -6.39
C MET A 580 -5.99 -29.32 -5.00
N ASP A 581 -6.41 -28.50 -4.04
CA ASP A 581 -6.11 -28.64 -2.62
C ASP A 581 -7.43 -28.55 -1.83
N ALA A 582 -7.61 -29.41 -0.84
CA ALA A 582 -8.81 -29.42 0.00
C ALA A 582 -8.96 -28.16 0.88
N HIS A 583 -7.85 -27.51 1.21
CA HIS A 583 -7.80 -26.40 2.16
C HIS A 583 -7.62 -25.04 1.50
N LYS A 584 -7.02 -24.99 0.31
CA LYS A 584 -6.69 -23.74 -0.40
C LYS A 584 -7.31 -23.72 -1.81
N PHE A 585 -7.93 -22.60 -2.17
CA PHE A 585 -8.45 -22.39 -3.53
C PHE A 585 -7.30 -22.39 -4.56
N PRO A 586 -7.44 -23.08 -5.71
CA PRO A 586 -6.37 -23.25 -6.68
C PRO A 586 -5.82 -21.97 -7.29
N ILE A 587 -6.65 -20.93 -7.45
CA ILE A 587 -6.28 -19.66 -8.06
C ILE A 587 -5.97 -18.63 -6.96
N ASN A 588 -4.76 -18.06 -6.97
CA ASN A 588 -4.36 -17.10 -5.95
C ASN A 588 -4.88 -15.67 -6.23
N SER A 589 -4.74 -14.78 -5.25
CA SER A 589 -5.25 -13.41 -5.32
C SER A 589 -4.59 -12.58 -6.43
N ALA A 590 -3.30 -12.81 -6.73
CA ALA A 590 -2.60 -12.11 -7.81
C ALA A 590 -3.11 -12.52 -9.19
N GLU A 591 -3.39 -13.81 -9.37
CA GLU A 591 -3.95 -14.36 -10.60
C GLU A 591 -5.38 -13.84 -10.85
N ILE A 592 -6.23 -13.79 -9.82
CA ILE A 592 -7.57 -13.20 -9.90
C ILE A 592 -7.49 -11.70 -10.25
N SER A 593 -6.57 -10.97 -9.63
CA SER A 593 -6.36 -9.54 -9.93
C SER A 593 -5.93 -9.32 -11.38
N PHE A 594 -5.05 -10.16 -11.91
CA PHE A 594 -4.62 -10.11 -13.30
C PHE A 594 -5.79 -10.37 -14.27
N LEU A 595 -6.59 -11.40 -14.02
CA LEU A 595 -7.79 -11.69 -14.81
C LEU A 595 -8.76 -10.50 -14.79
N ALA A 596 -8.95 -9.86 -13.62
CA ALA A 596 -9.78 -8.67 -13.52
C ALA A 596 -9.23 -7.51 -14.36
N ILE A 597 -7.91 -7.22 -14.29
CA ILE A 597 -7.28 -6.15 -15.09
C ILE A 597 -7.45 -6.41 -16.58
N VAL A 598 -7.13 -7.60 -17.07
CA VAL A 598 -7.22 -7.94 -18.50
C VAL A 598 -8.65 -7.84 -19.00
N THR A 599 -9.60 -8.43 -18.27
CA THR A 599 -11.02 -8.39 -18.65
C THR A 599 -11.57 -6.97 -18.69
N THR A 600 -11.22 -6.15 -17.70
CA THR A 600 -11.68 -4.74 -17.62
C THR A 600 -11.10 -3.89 -18.76
N VAL A 601 -9.84 -4.08 -19.13
CA VAL A 601 -9.22 -3.40 -20.29
C VAL A 601 -9.94 -3.77 -21.59
N LEU A 602 -10.13 -5.06 -21.82
CA LEU A 602 -10.78 -5.55 -23.03
C LEU A 602 -12.22 -5.02 -23.14
N LEU A 603 -13.01 -5.17 -22.10
CA LEU A 603 -14.40 -4.70 -22.10
C LEU A 603 -14.51 -3.19 -22.25
N TYR A 604 -13.67 -2.42 -21.55
CA TYR A 604 -13.67 -0.96 -21.71
C TYR A 604 -13.37 -0.54 -23.15
N VAL A 605 -12.34 -1.11 -23.76
CA VAL A 605 -11.92 -0.75 -25.14
C VAL A 605 -12.96 -1.17 -26.15
N VAL A 606 -13.40 -2.42 -26.12
CA VAL A 606 -14.35 -2.96 -27.10
C VAL A 606 -15.69 -2.23 -27.02
N ILE A 607 -16.27 -2.09 -25.83
CA ILE A 607 -17.57 -1.43 -25.67
C ILE A 607 -17.48 0.06 -25.98
N SER A 608 -16.37 0.73 -25.61
CA SER A 608 -16.18 2.12 -25.97
C SER A 608 -16.07 2.32 -27.49
N LEU A 609 -15.39 1.45 -28.21
CA LEU A 609 -15.31 1.53 -29.67
C LEU A 609 -16.66 1.31 -30.34
N LEU A 610 -17.48 0.39 -29.81
CA LEU A 610 -18.84 0.09 -30.32
C LEU A 610 -19.85 1.21 -30.01
N THR A 611 -19.66 1.94 -28.90
CA THR A 611 -20.64 2.93 -28.40
C THR A 611 -20.24 4.38 -28.60
N CYS A 612 -19.00 4.67 -29.03
CA CYS A 612 -18.49 6.03 -29.21
C CYS A 612 -19.06 6.65 -30.51
N ARG A 613 -20.01 7.57 -30.37
CA ARG A 613 -20.54 8.35 -31.50
C ARG A 613 -19.70 9.60 -31.75
N GLU A 614 -19.37 10.33 -30.70
CA GLU A 614 -18.55 11.56 -30.76
C GLU A 614 -17.40 11.51 -29.76
N PRO A 615 -16.18 11.96 -30.16
CA PRO A 615 -15.03 12.01 -29.26
C PRO A 615 -15.22 13.11 -28.20
N PHE A 616 -14.87 12.80 -26.96
CA PHE A 616 -14.93 13.74 -25.84
C PHE A 616 -13.93 14.90 -25.98
N ASN A 617 -14.34 16.13 -25.58
CA ASN A 617 -13.48 17.30 -25.57
C ASN A 617 -12.50 17.27 -24.38
N MET A 618 -11.29 16.74 -24.63
CA MET A 618 -10.22 16.62 -23.61
C MET A 618 -9.63 17.98 -23.22
N ASP A 619 -9.58 18.96 -24.14
CA ASP A 619 -8.97 20.26 -23.87
C ASP A 619 -9.82 21.09 -22.88
N ARG A 620 -11.14 20.96 -22.94
CA ARG A 620 -12.07 21.56 -21.98
C ARG A 620 -11.85 20.99 -20.56
N MET A 621 -11.75 19.67 -20.44
CA MET A 621 -11.56 18.99 -19.15
C MET A 621 -10.18 19.29 -18.53
N LEU A 622 -9.15 19.44 -19.36
CA LEU A 622 -7.76 19.63 -18.93
C LEU A 622 -7.36 21.14 -18.89
N HIS A 623 -8.27 22.06 -19.07
CA HIS A 623 -8.02 23.51 -19.10
C HIS A 623 -6.88 23.88 -20.07
N ARG A 624 -6.93 23.35 -21.30
CA ARG A 624 -5.92 23.54 -22.35
C ARG A 624 -6.45 24.33 -23.53
N GLY A 625 -5.54 24.88 -24.32
CA GLY A 625 -5.89 25.65 -25.51
C GLY A 625 -6.66 26.92 -25.16
N ILE A 626 -7.83 27.11 -25.77
CA ILE A 626 -8.72 28.25 -25.50
C ILE A 626 -9.26 28.27 -24.05
N TYR A 627 -9.29 27.14 -23.37
CA TYR A 627 -9.75 26.99 -21.98
C TYR A 627 -8.63 27.21 -20.95
N SER A 628 -7.44 27.70 -21.37
CA SER A 628 -6.32 27.97 -20.46
C SER A 628 -6.46 29.36 -19.83
N ASP A 629 -6.30 29.47 -18.50
CA ASP A 629 -6.33 30.75 -17.75
C ASP A 629 -5.27 31.76 -18.28
N SER A 630 -4.17 31.28 -18.88
CA SER A 630 -3.08 32.14 -19.36
C SER A 630 -3.30 32.68 -20.78
N GLY A 631 -4.34 32.27 -21.48
CA GLY A 631 -4.59 32.63 -22.90
C GLY A 631 -3.45 32.20 -23.87
N LYS A 632 -2.36 31.61 -23.34
CA LYS A 632 -1.24 31.15 -24.15
C LYS A 632 -1.56 29.78 -24.73
N VAL A 633 -1.81 29.75 -26.03
CA VAL A 633 -1.80 28.50 -26.79
C VAL A 633 -0.42 27.88 -26.60
N VAL A 634 -0.35 26.80 -25.82
CA VAL A 634 0.89 26.03 -25.71
C VAL A 634 1.17 25.48 -27.11
N GLU A 635 2.10 26.10 -27.81
CA GLU A 635 2.57 25.59 -29.13
C GLU A 635 2.94 24.12 -28.95
N LYS A 636 2.31 23.26 -29.73
CA LYS A 636 2.77 21.87 -29.91
C LYS A 636 4.20 21.93 -30.39
N SER A 637 5.17 21.80 -29.48
CA SER A 637 6.57 21.72 -29.88
C SER A 637 6.72 20.57 -30.87
N SER A 638 6.95 20.88 -32.12
CA SER A 638 7.30 19.88 -33.12
C SER A 638 8.61 19.25 -32.65
N LEU A 639 8.60 17.93 -32.45
CA LEU A 639 9.79 17.18 -32.05
C LEU A 639 10.80 17.21 -33.20
N ARG A 640 11.71 18.18 -33.15
CA ARG A 640 12.72 18.40 -34.21
C ARG A 640 13.99 17.55 -34.06
N SER A 641 14.18 16.87 -32.88
CA SER A 641 15.36 16.01 -32.68
C SER A 641 15.10 14.89 -31.67
N ILE A 642 15.87 13.79 -31.76
CA ILE A 642 15.88 12.66 -30.80
C ILE A 642 16.15 13.16 -29.37
N ARG A 643 17.01 14.16 -29.20
CA ARG A 643 17.31 14.78 -27.90
C ARG A 643 16.06 15.44 -27.31
N GLN A 644 15.27 16.17 -28.10
CA GLN A 644 14.02 16.78 -27.63
C GLN A 644 12.97 15.73 -27.29
N PHE A 645 12.88 14.65 -28.08
CA PHE A 645 12.01 13.51 -27.73
C PHE A 645 12.40 12.92 -26.41
N PHE A 646 13.67 12.62 -26.15
CA PHE A 646 14.16 12.05 -24.91
C PHE A 646 13.88 12.97 -23.71
N LEU A 647 14.24 14.26 -23.81
CA LEU A 647 14.04 15.23 -22.73
C LEU A 647 12.55 15.46 -22.40
N LEU A 648 11.69 15.60 -23.41
CA LEU A 648 10.28 15.94 -23.21
C LEU A 648 9.39 14.71 -22.94
N LYS A 649 9.66 13.59 -23.61
CA LYS A 649 8.79 12.40 -23.54
C LYS A 649 9.25 11.35 -22.54
N ILE A 650 10.53 11.23 -22.29
CA ILE A 650 11.09 10.24 -21.35
C ILE A 650 11.41 10.90 -20.02
N LEU A 651 12.18 11.99 -20.00
CA LEU A 651 12.50 12.70 -18.77
C LEU A 651 11.42 13.68 -18.32
N GLY A 652 10.44 13.99 -19.19
CA GLY A 652 9.35 14.91 -18.89
C GLY A 652 9.80 16.31 -18.52
N ILE A 653 11.02 16.73 -18.92
CA ILE A 653 11.61 18.05 -18.63
C ILE A 653 11.01 19.06 -19.58
N ASP A 654 10.21 19.98 -19.07
CA ASP A 654 9.57 21.07 -19.80
C ASP A 654 10.12 22.46 -19.39
N SER A 655 9.47 23.52 -19.85
CA SER A 655 9.85 24.90 -19.54
C SER A 655 9.62 25.30 -18.08
N GLN A 656 8.84 24.54 -17.32
CA GLN A 656 8.54 24.80 -15.90
C GLN A 656 9.68 24.34 -14.98
N TYR A 657 10.62 23.51 -15.49
CA TYR A 657 11.72 22.97 -14.71
C TYR A 657 12.76 24.02 -14.34
N SER A 658 12.93 24.25 -13.05
CA SER A 658 14.07 24.98 -12.50
C SER A 658 15.39 24.19 -12.68
N ARG A 659 16.53 24.83 -12.38
CA ARG A 659 17.83 24.12 -12.38
C ARG A 659 17.83 22.95 -11.37
N GLY A 660 17.26 23.17 -10.18
CA GLY A 660 17.14 22.15 -9.15
C GLY A 660 16.25 20.97 -9.60
N ASP A 661 15.13 21.25 -10.27
CA ASP A 661 14.23 20.21 -10.79
C ASP A 661 14.89 19.34 -11.86
N LYS A 662 15.72 19.95 -12.72
CA LYS A 662 16.51 19.20 -13.70
C LYS A 662 17.53 18.29 -13.04
N ILE A 663 18.22 18.78 -12.00
CA ILE A 663 19.18 17.98 -11.21
C ILE A 663 18.44 16.79 -10.56
N LEU A 664 17.29 17.05 -9.93
CA LEU A 664 16.47 16.01 -9.34
C LEU A 664 16.03 14.95 -10.36
N ALA A 665 15.49 15.37 -11.51
CA ALA A 665 15.06 14.43 -12.55
C ALA A 665 16.22 13.57 -13.07
N TRP A 666 17.39 14.17 -13.34
CA TRP A 666 18.57 13.44 -13.76
C TRP A 666 19.13 12.53 -12.67
N SER A 667 19.15 12.95 -11.42
CA SER A 667 19.62 12.10 -10.33
C SER A 667 18.74 10.85 -10.15
N VAL A 668 17.42 11.02 -10.22
CA VAL A 668 16.47 9.89 -10.17
C VAL A 668 16.64 8.98 -11.39
N PHE A 669 16.83 9.53 -12.59
CA PHE A 669 17.08 8.76 -13.81
C PHE A 669 18.38 7.93 -13.72
N LEU A 670 19.49 8.57 -13.36
CA LEU A 670 20.78 7.89 -13.24
C LEU A 670 20.77 6.81 -12.15
N TYR A 671 20.14 7.10 -11.02
CA TYR A 671 20.01 6.13 -9.93
C TYR A 671 19.12 4.95 -10.32
N SER A 672 17.90 5.21 -10.80
CA SER A 672 16.93 4.13 -11.02
C SER A 672 17.24 3.35 -12.31
N PHE A 673 17.53 4.04 -13.41
CA PHE A 673 17.79 3.38 -14.69
C PHE A 673 19.25 2.95 -14.86
N GLY A 674 20.21 3.83 -14.55
CA GLY A 674 21.64 3.54 -14.73
C GLY A 674 22.16 2.56 -13.68
N TYR A 675 22.05 2.93 -12.40
CA TYR A 675 22.60 2.14 -11.31
C TYR A 675 21.71 0.92 -10.97
N ALA A 676 20.47 1.15 -10.54
CA ALA A 676 19.66 0.07 -9.97
C ALA A 676 19.21 -0.95 -11.04
N PHE A 677 18.69 -0.47 -12.19
CA PHE A 677 18.25 -1.37 -13.25
C PHE A 677 19.41 -1.81 -14.15
N GLY A 678 20.22 -0.89 -14.68
CA GLY A 678 21.28 -1.23 -15.64
C GLY A 678 22.41 -2.04 -15.03
N LEU A 679 23.03 -1.50 -13.96
CA LEU A 679 24.18 -2.12 -13.32
C LEU A 679 23.78 -3.24 -12.36
N CYS A 680 22.88 -2.96 -11.41
CA CYS A 680 22.56 -3.92 -10.35
C CYS A 680 21.56 -5.00 -10.78
N PHE A 681 20.79 -4.84 -11.81
CA PHE A 681 19.85 -5.85 -12.27
C PHE A 681 20.26 -6.45 -13.62
N LEU A 682 20.24 -5.68 -14.70
CA LEU A 682 20.45 -6.20 -16.03
C LEU A 682 21.84 -6.80 -16.23
N ALA A 683 22.91 -6.12 -15.78
CA ALA A 683 24.26 -6.65 -15.87
C ALA A 683 24.43 -7.95 -15.05
N VAL A 684 23.80 -8.02 -13.87
CA VAL A 684 23.83 -9.23 -13.02
C VAL A 684 23.04 -10.37 -13.68
N VAL A 685 21.85 -10.10 -14.24
CA VAL A 685 21.07 -11.11 -14.99
C VAL A 685 21.88 -11.67 -16.15
N VAL A 686 22.48 -10.79 -16.95
CA VAL A 686 23.31 -11.20 -18.09
C VAL A 686 24.52 -12.00 -17.62
N TRP A 687 25.24 -11.55 -16.62
CA TRP A 687 26.42 -12.24 -16.09
C TRP A 687 26.04 -13.62 -15.54
N ASN A 688 25.01 -13.69 -14.70
CA ASN A 688 24.57 -14.95 -14.09
C ASN A 688 24.10 -16.00 -15.13
N LYS A 689 23.59 -15.54 -16.29
CA LYS A 689 23.22 -16.42 -17.41
C LYS A 689 24.43 -17.12 -18.05
N PHE A 690 25.59 -16.45 -18.13
CA PHE A 690 26.81 -17.02 -18.70
C PHE A 690 27.64 -17.75 -17.65
N THR A 691 27.70 -17.24 -16.44
CA THR A 691 28.45 -17.79 -15.32
C THR A 691 27.60 -17.69 -14.06
N PRO A 692 26.91 -18.78 -13.65
CA PRO A 692 26.11 -18.78 -12.44
C PRO A 692 26.92 -18.36 -11.21
N TRP A 693 26.39 -17.42 -10.46
CA TRP A 693 27.07 -16.92 -9.28
C TRP A 693 26.97 -17.90 -8.10
N PRO A 694 28.06 -18.12 -7.35
CA PRO A 694 28.01 -18.84 -6.08
C PRO A 694 27.18 -18.03 -5.07
N LEU A 695 26.59 -18.71 -4.07
CA LEU A 695 25.72 -18.07 -3.05
C LEU A 695 26.44 -16.96 -2.28
N GLU A 696 27.76 -17.10 -2.06
CA GLU A 696 28.57 -16.06 -1.41
C GLU A 696 28.59 -14.75 -2.18
N TRP A 697 28.67 -14.79 -3.50
CA TRP A 697 28.64 -13.59 -4.33
C TRP A 697 27.27 -12.89 -4.26
N TRP A 698 26.18 -13.66 -4.22
CA TRP A 698 24.85 -13.12 -3.99
C TRP A 698 24.74 -12.47 -2.61
N GLY A 699 25.32 -13.07 -1.57
CA GLY A 699 25.37 -12.48 -0.23
C GLY A 699 26.08 -11.13 -0.21
N HIS A 700 27.28 -11.03 -0.82
CA HIS A 700 28.02 -9.78 -0.92
C HIS A 700 27.33 -8.73 -1.78
N TYR A 701 26.67 -9.16 -2.88
CA TYR A 701 25.89 -8.28 -3.74
C TYR A 701 24.74 -7.63 -2.97
N PHE A 702 23.95 -8.39 -2.22
CA PHE A 702 22.83 -7.84 -1.46
C PHE A 702 23.29 -6.98 -0.29
N PHE A 703 24.39 -7.33 0.35
CA PHE A 703 25.00 -6.46 1.36
C PHE A 703 25.36 -5.09 0.78
N LEU A 704 26.07 -5.07 -0.35
CA LEU A 704 26.50 -3.83 -0.98
C LEU A 704 25.32 -3.00 -1.48
N LYS A 705 24.40 -3.60 -2.24
CA LYS A 705 23.27 -2.89 -2.88
C LYS A 705 22.17 -2.50 -1.87
N ASN A 706 21.71 -3.48 -1.08
CA ASN A 706 20.51 -3.29 -0.28
C ASN A 706 20.80 -2.74 1.13
N LEU A 707 22.01 -2.94 1.65
CA LEU A 707 22.38 -2.44 2.98
C LEU A 707 23.30 -1.22 2.90
N LEU A 708 24.46 -1.33 2.28
CA LEU A 708 25.45 -0.25 2.30
C LEU A 708 24.98 0.98 1.49
N VAL A 709 24.66 0.78 0.21
CA VAL A 709 24.25 1.89 -0.68
C VAL A 709 22.90 2.47 -0.23
N ALA A 710 21.93 1.63 0.10
CA ALA A 710 20.63 2.09 0.59
C ALA A 710 20.75 2.79 1.94
N GLY A 711 21.61 2.33 2.84
CA GLY A 711 21.92 2.99 4.11
C GLY A 711 22.52 4.39 3.93
N LEU A 712 23.50 4.55 3.04
CA LEU A 712 24.08 5.85 2.69
C LEU A 712 23.03 6.82 2.14
N ILE A 713 22.16 6.34 1.22
CA ILE A 713 21.05 7.12 0.69
C ILE A 713 20.10 7.52 1.82
N GLY A 714 19.81 6.62 2.75
CA GLY A 714 18.95 6.87 3.90
C GLY A 714 19.49 7.98 4.81
N ILE A 715 20.77 7.96 5.11
CA ILE A 715 21.42 9.00 5.91
C ILE A 715 21.33 10.36 5.19
N ILE A 716 21.71 10.42 3.91
CA ILE A 716 21.65 11.67 3.12
C ILE A 716 20.20 12.17 3.04
N SER A 717 19.24 11.28 2.77
CA SER A 717 17.84 11.64 2.66
C SER A 717 17.28 12.15 3.98
N THR A 718 17.68 11.61 5.12
CA THR A 718 17.25 12.06 6.45
C THR A 718 17.59 13.55 6.65
N PHE A 719 18.82 13.96 6.38
CA PHE A 719 19.21 15.37 6.49
C PHE A 719 18.53 16.24 5.44
N TRP A 720 18.47 15.79 4.20
CA TRP A 720 17.86 16.53 3.11
C TRP A 720 16.37 16.79 3.34
N PHE A 721 15.60 15.75 3.60
CA PHE A 721 14.16 15.88 3.87
C PHE A 721 13.88 16.57 5.21
N GLY A 722 14.72 16.37 6.23
CA GLY A 722 14.63 17.07 7.50
C GLY A 722 14.67 18.59 7.31
N ILE A 723 15.65 19.09 6.55
CA ILE A 723 15.80 20.54 6.31
C ILE A 723 14.73 21.06 5.36
N CYS A 724 14.58 20.44 4.19
CA CYS A 724 13.67 20.92 3.14
C CYS A 724 12.19 20.70 3.48
N GLY A 725 11.86 19.59 4.12
CA GLY A 725 10.51 19.28 4.59
C GLY A 725 10.03 20.26 5.66
N THR A 726 10.89 20.54 6.65
CA THR A 726 10.58 21.54 7.68
C THR A 726 10.36 22.93 7.09
N LYS A 727 11.23 23.38 6.16
CA LYS A 727 11.03 24.67 5.47
C LYS A 727 9.73 24.73 4.69
N ASP A 728 9.39 23.65 4.00
CA ASP A 728 8.18 23.55 3.18
C ASP A 728 6.93 23.50 4.06
N LEU A 729 7.00 22.85 5.23
CA LEU A 729 5.94 22.81 6.24
C LEU A 729 5.63 24.24 6.77
N PHE A 730 6.63 25.05 7.07
CA PHE A 730 6.41 26.45 7.47
C PHE A 730 5.79 27.28 6.34
N ARG A 731 6.17 27.02 5.07
CA ARG A 731 5.54 27.68 3.91
C ARG A 731 4.07 27.28 3.78
N LEU A 732 3.74 26.01 4.03
CA LEU A 732 2.37 25.52 4.02
C LEU A 732 1.48 26.34 4.99
N PHE A 733 1.94 26.57 6.23
CA PHE A 733 1.19 27.37 7.21
C PHE A 733 0.95 28.80 6.72
N ARG A 734 1.99 29.45 6.20
CA ARG A 734 1.88 30.81 5.65
C ARG A 734 0.91 30.89 4.48
N ASP A 735 0.97 29.91 3.57
CA ASP A 735 0.11 29.89 2.38
C ASP A 735 -1.36 29.56 2.75
N LEU A 736 -1.60 28.77 3.82
CA LEU A 736 -2.92 28.54 4.41
C LEU A 736 -3.52 29.79 5.04
N GLU A 737 -2.69 30.60 5.76
CA GLU A 737 -3.13 31.87 6.35
C GLU A 737 -3.56 32.89 5.29
N ALA A 738 -2.76 33.00 4.21
CA ALA A 738 -2.97 33.99 3.14
C ALA A 738 -4.11 33.62 2.18
N ARG A 739 -4.64 32.38 2.25
CA ARG A 739 -5.64 31.88 1.29
C ARG A 739 -7.03 32.45 1.58
N GLU A 740 -7.70 32.91 0.52
CA GLU A 740 -9.12 33.22 0.50
C GLU A 740 -9.96 31.94 0.30
N ASN A 741 -11.13 31.88 0.94
CA ASN A 741 -12.02 30.73 0.85
C ASN A 741 -12.98 30.90 -0.35
N ASP A 742 -12.97 29.94 -1.26
CA ASP A 742 -13.94 29.86 -2.35
C ASP A 742 -15.08 28.91 -1.96
N VAL A 743 -16.26 29.47 -1.73
CA VAL A 743 -17.48 28.72 -1.33
C VAL A 743 -18.00 27.83 -2.47
N LEU A 744 -17.68 28.13 -3.74
CA LEU A 744 -18.09 27.35 -4.90
C LEU A 744 -17.21 26.12 -5.12
N ASP A 745 -16.05 26.05 -4.45
CA ASP A 745 -15.14 24.89 -4.50
C ASP A 745 -15.60 23.80 -3.50
N ASP A 746 -16.79 23.24 -3.73
CA ASP A 746 -17.46 22.26 -2.88
C ASP A 746 -17.55 20.84 -3.50
N GLY A 747 -16.99 20.65 -4.71
CA GLY A 747 -16.94 19.36 -5.42
C GLY A 747 -18.19 19.05 -6.25
N ARG A 748 -19.12 19.99 -6.42
CA ARG A 748 -20.24 19.84 -7.36
C ARG A 748 -19.79 20.01 -8.80
N VAL A 749 -20.57 19.42 -9.72
CA VAL A 749 -20.34 19.46 -11.17
C VAL A 749 -21.63 19.88 -11.85
N GLU A 750 -21.55 20.77 -12.82
CA GLU A 750 -22.66 21.20 -13.66
C GLU A 750 -22.19 21.25 -15.13
N GLY A 751 -22.89 20.54 -16.03
CA GLY A 751 -22.56 20.53 -17.46
C GLY A 751 -21.13 20.04 -17.78
N HIS A 752 -20.64 19.01 -17.06
CA HIS A 752 -19.27 18.49 -17.18
C HIS A 752 -18.16 19.49 -16.79
N VAL A 753 -18.45 20.45 -15.91
CA VAL A 753 -17.48 21.42 -15.36
C VAL A 753 -17.70 21.55 -13.86
N SER A 754 -16.62 21.78 -13.09
CA SER A 754 -16.72 22.13 -11.67
C SER A 754 -17.50 23.42 -11.46
N THR A 755 -18.31 23.52 -10.41
CA THR A 755 -19.05 24.76 -10.08
C THR A 755 -18.12 25.95 -9.89
N ALA A 756 -16.91 25.76 -9.38
CA ALA A 756 -15.88 26.78 -9.23
C ALA A 756 -15.40 27.36 -10.58
N ASP A 757 -15.31 26.53 -11.63
CA ASP A 757 -14.83 26.92 -12.95
C ASP A 757 -15.96 27.32 -13.93
N LEU A 758 -17.23 27.14 -13.54
CA LEU A 758 -18.40 27.26 -14.44
C LEU A 758 -18.53 28.64 -15.06
N ALA A 759 -18.33 29.68 -14.26
CA ALA A 759 -18.44 31.07 -14.72
C ALA A 759 -17.38 31.41 -15.78
N HIS A 760 -16.16 31.03 -15.52
CA HIS A 760 -15.00 31.21 -16.40
C HIS A 760 -15.17 30.45 -17.73
N MET A 761 -15.61 29.19 -17.68
CA MET A 761 -15.87 28.39 -18.88
C MET A 761 -17.01 28.97 -19.75
N LYS A 762 -18.10 29.42 -19.13
CA LYS A 762 -19.21 30.09 -19.87
C LYS A 762 -18.74 31.37 -20.57
N GLN A 763 -17.87 32.15 -19.93
CA GLN A 763 -17.32 33.36 -20.53
C GLN A 763 -16.47 33.03 -21.76
N ILE A 764 -15.52 32.06 -21.66
CA ILE A 764 -14.69 31.64 -22.79
C ILE A 764 -15.53 31.10 -23.94
N GLU A 765 -16.55 30.31 -23.66
CA GLU A 765 -17.45 29.77 -24.70
C GLU A 765 -18.26 30.88 -25.38
N ALA A 766 -18.70 31.90 -24.64
CA ALA A 766 -19.39 33.07 -25.20
C ALA A 766 -18.47 33.88 -26.11
N GLU A 767 -17.26 34.20 -25.68
CA GLU A 767 -16.24 34.91 -26.46
C GLU A 767 -15.86 34.15 -27.74
N THR A 768 -15.65 32.81 -27.63
CA THR A 768 -15.32 31.96 -28.78
C THR A 768 -16.46 31.92 -29.80
N ASN A 769 -17.71 31.88 -29.34
CA ASN A 769 -18.90 31.89 -30.22
C ASN A 769 -19.10 33.24 -30.88
N SER A 770 -18.81 34.37 -30.21
CA SER A 770 -18.85 35.72 -30.84
C SER A 770 -17.80 35.84 -31.94
N MET A 771 -16.55 35.45 -31.69
CA MET A 771 -15.46 35.45 -32.67
C MET A 771 -15.77 34.59 -33.91
N ARG A 772 -16.40 33.41 -33.72
CA ARG A 772 -16.87 32.56 -34.82
C ARG A 772 -17.99 33.20 -35.64
N LYS A 773 -18.91 33.93 -35.03
CA LYS A 773 -19.97 34.65 -35.72
C LYS A 773 -19.39 35.82 -36.51
N ASP A 774 -18.46 36.56 -35.92
CA ASP A 774 -17.79 37.69 -36.58
C ASP A 774 -16.93 37.24 -37.77
N SER A 775 -16.19 36.12 -37.63
CA SER A 775 -15.42 35.52 -38.74
C SER A 775 -16.34 34.96 -39.83
N ALA A 776 -17.51 34.43 -39.52
CA ALA A 776 -18.50 33.99 -40.50
C ALA A 776 -19.22 35.14 -41.16
N ALA A 777 -19.34 36.29 -40.48
CA ALA A 777 -19.92 37.52 -41.04
C ALA A 777 -18.91 38.29 -41.91
N SER A 778 -17.60 38.24 -41.60
CA SER A 778 -16.54 38.90 -42.38
C SER A 778 -16.03 38.06 -43.57
N GLY A 779 -16.41 36.81 -43.68
CA GLY A 779 -16.09 35.91 -44.79
C GLY A 779 -17.14 35.88 -45.92
N LYS A 780 -18.14 36.81 -45.84
CA LYS A 780 -19.03 37.16 -46.95
C LYS A 780 -18.57 38.54 -47.46
#